data_580a1474220c44e7037c70c19eccc1f8
#
_entry.id   580a1474220c44e7037c70c19eccc1f8
#
_cell.length_a   1.000
_cell.length_b   1.000
_cell.length_c   1.000
_cell.angle_alpha   90.00
_cell.angle_beta   90.00
_cell.angle_gamma   90.00
#
_symmetry.space_group_name_H-M   'P 1'
#
loop_
_entity.id
_entity.type
_entity.pdbx_description
1 polymer ?
#
loop_
_entity_poly.entity_id
_entity_poly.type
_entity_poly.pdbx_seq_one_letter_code
_entity_poly.pdbx_strand_id
1 'polypeptide(L)'
;MGIQWVNHKWKHYVCKITNSWKYIMEQKGNWVRNSVLACFFISGISGLIYEVIWTRMLGLVFGNTTFATSTVLTAYMSGLALGSYLSARYVDRLKNPLKTYAILEIGIGIYCLILPFIIKLLGEIYLPIQRNYNPSFYSISLIRFALCFIVLLIPTTLMGATLPVFSRFYVRQDEHFGHGVGMVYSINTFGAFAGVMLSGFLMIAYLGVKNTIWIAFAGNIVSASVCMIINQKYFANPSEGKKRNKTIKKVQIDREKAEFRQDNILTNQHRIIFIALMLGFGLSGFSAMVYEVAWTRVLVMIIGSSTYAFSIMLATFLLGIAIGSFIFSLVSKYKSINILWFAITELLIGVIALLMIPVFQKMPFYFVDLFDRFVKNYAILELVKFTVCALMMIIPTILLGSLFPMVTQICAKDYKELGKRVGTIYSINTLGNIGGSFMAGFALIPLIGIQKSIMLAGLINIIVSCIAIIIAERPKIIYRTITSFVFLSIGIVCVISLPSWNEMIISSGAAVYAPTYAKLKGEDRKINILGKAEKLLYYKEGTDSTISVRERQNGTIVMAVDGKIDASNTGDMYTQLLLGHLPLLISSEPKSAMIIGLGSGVTLSAVAQHEVKNIDCVEIEPAVIEASKFFKDVNRNVLDDPRVNMIVNDGRNFLSATSQRYDVIISEPSNIWLAGIANLFSSDFYRICKQHLNPDGYMCQWSHIYYMSIDDIKTVIGTFRSAFPHTTVWFSTVGDILMIGSLKEFNIDYLQLAKNYNIRPVWEDMQKLNILEPLALLSCYLMDEDGVTRFTAGAKINSDNHPILEFSVPKSIYTDMSPSNRKLMSSFKTGEFPKMTNFDEARVTSRASFWYHLGVAYYYKDMPIEAQKYHKKAIEIDESFVPSYIGLALCLLKEKNLDMAMANLKKAISIDPFSAEAHYNLGQIYEDQKMIDDAKLHYESALKYDPRNQAKYQKRLSDLQR
;
A
#
# COMPACT_ATOMS: atom_id res chain seq x y z
N MET A 1 49.75 -23.25 -68.86
CA MET A 1 48.48 -22.54 -68.52
C MET A 1 47.44 -23.34 -67.68
N GLY A 2 47.49 -24.64 -67.55
CA GLY A 2 46.52 -25.48 -66.87
C GLY A 2 46.62 -25.50 -65.32
N ILE A 3 47.85 -25.36 -64.76
CA ILE A 3 48.07 -25.51 -63.31
C ILE A 3 47.71 -24.19 -62.54
N GLN A 4 47.77 -23.04 -63.12
CA GLN A 4 47.37 -21.77 -62.49
C GLN A 4 45.85 -21.58 -62.40
N TRP A 5 45.10 -22.21 -63.30
CA TRP A 5 43.62 -22.12 -63.32
C TRP A 5 42.96 -23.01 -62.25
N VAL A 6 43.59 -24.16 -62.01
CA VAL A 6 43.14 -25.09 -60.96
C VAL A 6 43.38 -24.46 -59.57
N ASN A 7 44.58 -23.84 -59.35
CA ASN A 7 44.91 -23.18 -58.09
C ASN A 7 43.96 -21.97 -57.73
N HIS A 8 43.52 -21.22 -58.79
CA HIS A 8 42.61 -20.09 -58.54
C HIS A 8 41.20 -20.56 -58.19
N LYS A 9 40.65 -21.62 -58.78
CA LYS A 9 39.39 -22.23 -58.47
C LYS A 9 39.38 -22.86 -57.04
N TRP A 10 40.46 -23.56 -56.69
CA TRP A 10 40.65 -24.14 -55.38
C TRP A 10 40.71 -23.07 -54.26
N LYS A 11 41.42 -21.99 -54.46
CA LYS A 11 41.46 -20.86 -53.55
C LYS A 11 40.08 -20.23 -53.39
N HIS A 12 39.33 -20.11 -54.48
CA HIS A 12 37.97 -19.52 -54.41
C HIS A 12 36.97 -20.48 -53.75
N TYR A 13 37.07 -21.78 -53.92
CA TYR A 13 36.29 -22.81 -53.29
C TYR A 13 36.64 -22.91 -51.80
N VAL A 14 37.90 -22.93 -51.43
CA VAL A 14 38.34 -22.94 -50.02
C VAL A 14 37.92 -21.63 -49.33
N CYS A 15 38.02 -20.48 -49.97
CA CYS A 15 37.53 -19.19 -49.42
C CYS A 15 36.01 -19.17 -49.25
N LYS A 16 35.22 -19.76 -50.11
CA LYS A 16 33.78 -19.88 -50.01
C LYS A 16 33.36 -20.84 -48.88
N ILE A 17 34.04 -21.96 -48.74
CA ILE A 17 33.84 -22.93 -47.67
C ILE A 17 34.24 -22.33 -46.31
N THR A 18 35.36 -21.65 -46.21
CA THR A 18 35.83 -21.01 -44.98
C THR A 18 34.90 -19.86 -44.58
N ASN A 19 34.36 -19.07 -45.53
CA ASN A 19 33.38 -18.02 -45.23
C ASN A 19 32.02 -18.61 -44.83
N SER A 20 31.56 -19.72 -45.44
CA SER A 20 30.36 -20.41 -45.03
C SER A 20 30.48 -21.01 -43.63
N TRP A 21 31.63 -21.63 -43.31
CA TRP A 21 31.91 -22.15 -41.99
C TRP A 21 32.04 -21.03 -40.94
N LYS A 22 32.62 -19.90 -41.28
CA LYS A 22 32.72 -18.74 -40.45
C LYS A 22 31.32 -18.15 -40.17
N TYR A 23 30.45 -18.04 -41.16
CA TYR A 23 29.07 -17.59 -41.05
C TYR A 23 28.21 -18.56 -40.20
N ILE A 24 28.34 -19.88 -40.38
CA ILE A 24 27.65 -20.91 -39.59
C ILE A 24 28.14 -20.90 -38.13
N MET A 25 29.44 -20.69 -37.90
CA MET A 25 29.99 -20.58 -36.55
C MET A 25 29.61 -19.29 -35.85
N GLU A 26 29.50 -18.19 -36.59
CA GLU A 26 28.98 -16.92 -36.06
C GLU A 26 27.47 -17.00 -35.71
N GLN A 27 26.66 -17.64 -36.57
CA GLN A 27 25.22 -17.85 -36.27
C GLN A 27 25.00 -18.76 -35.06
N LYS A 28 25.76 -19.86 -34.95
CA LYS A 28 25.67 -20.76 -33.77
C LYS A 28 26.13 -20.05 -32.49
N GLY A 29 27.14 -19.18 -32.59
CA GLY A 29 27.61 -18.36 -31.47
C GLY A 29 26.56 -17.35 -30.99
N ASN A 30 25.85 -16.74 -31.91
CA ASN A 30 24.78 -15.79 -31.59
C ASN A 30 23.54 -16.49 -30.99
N TRP A 31 23.17 -17.68 -31.45
CA TRP A 31 22.08 -18.45 -30.86
C TRP A 31 22.36 -18.83 -29.40
N VAL A 32 23.53 -19.35 -29.09
CA VAL A 32 23.97 -19.67 -27.72
C VAL A 32 23.90 -18.41 -26.84
N ARG A 33 24.41 -17.30 -27.34
CA ARG A 33 24.45 -16.03 -26.63
C ARG A 33 23.03 -15.53 -26.30
N ASN A 34 22.12 -15.58 -27.27
CA ASN A 34 20.72 -15.17 -27.09
C ASN A 34 19.97 -16.11 -26.16
N SER A 35 20.18 -17.42 -26.24
CA SER A 35 19.56 -18.38 -25.34
C SER A 35 19.99 -18.19 -23.88
N VAL A 36 21.26 -17.90 -23.64
CA VAL A 36 21.77 -17.65 -22.31
C VAL A 36 21.27 -16.29 -21.78
N LEU A 37 21.13 -15.28 -22.65
CA LEU A 37 20.45 -14.01 -22.26
C LEU A 37 19.00 -14.23 -21.87
N ALA A 38 18.28 -15.09 -22.60
CA ALA A 38 16.90 -15.44 -22.25
C ALA A 38 16.81 -16.13 -20.87
N CYS A 39 17.78 -17.00 -20.55
CA CYS A 39 17.87 -17.57 -19.19
C CYS A 39 18.08 -16.50 -18.12
N PHE A 40 18.89 -15.48 -18.40
CA PHE A 40 19.15 -14.39 -17.46
C PHE A 40 17.94 -13.45 -17.31
N PHE A 41 17.14 -13.27 -18.37
CA PHE A 41 15.86 -12.61 -18.30
C PHE A 41 14.86 -13.37 -17.38
N ILE A 42 14.79 -14.72 -17.53
CA ILE A 42 13.94 -15.57 -16.68
C ILE A 42 14.40 -15.52 -15.22
N SER A 43 15.72 -15.52 -14.99
CA SER A 43 16.29 -15.35 -13.65
C SER A 43 15.87 -14.03 -13.02
N GLY A 44 15.87 -12.93 -13.79
CA GLY A 44 15.37 -11.63 -13.36
C GLY A 44 13.88 -11.67 -12.98
N ILE A 45 13.03 -12.35 -13.79
CA ILE A 45 11.62 -12.57 -13.46
C ILE A 45 11.49 -13.28 -12.11
N SER A 46 12.17 -14.43 -11.95
CA SER A 46 12.09 -15.23 -10.73
C SER A 46 12.58 -14.46 -9.50
N GLY A 47 13.66 -13.70 -9.63
CA GLY A 47 14.25 -12.91 -8.54
C GLY A 47 13.27 -11.90 -7.96
N LEU A 48 12.58 -11.15 -8.82
CA LEU A 48 11.60 -10.14 -8.35
C LEU A 48 10.27 -10.74 -7.90
N ILE A 49 9.85 -11.87 -8.47
CA ILE A 49 8.71 -12.62 -7.92
C ILE A 49 8.99 -13.00 -6.46
N TYR A 50 10.19 -13.51 -6.17
CA TYR A 50 10.57 -13.85 -4.80
C TYR A 50 10.61 -12.63 -3.89
N GLU A 51 11.17 -11.52 -4.32
CA GLU A 51 11.25 -10.29 -3.53
C GLU A 51 9.85 -9.79 -3.12
N VAL A 52 8.91 -9.72 -4.07
CA VAL A 52 7.51 -9.33 -3.82
C VAL A 52 6.84 -10.27 -2.83
N ILE A 53 7.03 -11.58 -3.00
CA ILE A 53 6.44 -12.58 -2.11
C ILE A 53 7.07 -12.52 -0.70
N TRP A 54 8.37 -12.36 -0.59
CA TRP A 54 9.05 -12.31 0.71
C TRP A 54 8.69 -11.05 1.49
N THR A 55 8.60 -9.91 0.81
CA THR A 55 8.12 -8.67 1.43
C THR A 55 6.74 -8.88 2.05
N ARG A 56 5.83 -9.53 1.30
CA ARG A 56 4.52 -9.88 1.80
C ARG A 56 4.57 -10.87 2.98
N MET A 57 5.29 -11.98 2.85
CA MET A 57 5.34 -13.02 3.89
C MET A 57 5.98 -12.52 5.18
N LEU A 58 7.05 -11.73 5.07
CA LEU A 58 7.71 -11.14 6.22
C LEU A 58 6.88 -10.03 6.86
N GLY A 59 6.11 -9.29 6.06
CA GLY A 59 5.11 -8.35 6.57
C GLY A 59 4.03 -9.04 7.41
N LEU A 60 3.59 -10.25 7.05
CA LEU A 60 2.64 -11.02 7.85
C LEU A 60 3.21 -11.49 9.20
N VAL A 61 4.52 -11.71 9.31
CA VAL A 61 5.19 -12.17 10.54
C VAL A 61 5.65 -11.02 11.41
N PHE A 62 6.15 -9.95 10.82
CA PHE A 62 6.77 -8.84 11.55
C PHE A 62 5.94 -7.56 11.60
N GLY A 63 4.81 -7.53 10.91
CA GLY A 63 3.93 -6.39 10.74
C GLY A 63 4.09 -5.71 9.38
N ASN A 64 3.01 -5.09 8.96
CA ASN A 64 2.94 -4.43 7.66
C ASN A 64 3.35 -2.97 7.78
N THR A 65 4.53 -2.73 8.37
CA THR A 65 5.08 -1.39 8.62
C THR A 65 6.14 -1.02 7.59
N THR A 66 6.33 0.28 7.35
CA THR A 66 7.45 0.79 6.52
C THR A 66 8.79 0.33 7.07
N PHE A 67 8.91 0.21 8.40
CA PHE A 67 10.11 -0.38 9.03
C PHE A 67 10.33 -1.82 8.59
N ALA A 68 9.29 -2.63 8.53
CA ALA A 68 9.40 -4.01 8.07
C ALA A 68 9.80 -4.07 6.59
N THR A 69 9.18 -3.25 5.74
CA THR A 69 9.52 -3.16 4.30
C THR A 69 10.96 -2.70 4.08
N SER A 70 11.39 -1.63 4.75
CA SER A 70 12.78 -1.15 4.69
C SER A 70 13.78 -2.17 5.22
N THR A 71 13.39 -2.94 6.24
CA THR A 71 14.19 -4.06 6.79
C THR A 71 14.40 -5.16 5.75
N VAL A 72 13.32 -5.59 5.10
CA VAL A 72 13.38 -6.63 4.05
C VAL A 72 14.23 -6.16 2.88
N LEU A 73 14.02 -4.94 2.41
CA LEU A 73 14.78 -4.36 1.31
C LEU A 73 16.28 -4.22 1.65
N THR A 74 16.59 -3.75 2.86
CA THR A 74 17.97 -3.65 3.36
C THR A 74 18.64 -5.03 3.45
N ALA A 75 17.93 -6.04 3.97
CA ALA A 75 18.43 -7.40 4.08
C ALA A 75 18.66 -8.03 2.68
N TYR A 76 17.72 -7.83 1.77
CA TYR A 76 17.80 -8.27 0.37
C TYR A 76 19.03 -7.66 -0.33
N MET A 77 19.17 -6.34 -0.28
CA MET A 77 20.30 -5.65 -0.88
C MET A 77 21.64 -6.04 -0.23
N SER A 78 21.66 -6.32 1.07
CA SER A 78 22.87 -6.75 1.77
C SER A 78 23.40 -8.10 1.24
N GLY A 79 22.50 -9.04 0.97
CA GLY A 79 22.89 -10.29 0.34
C GLY A 79 23.39 -10.10 -1.08
N LEU A 80 22.73 -9.26 -1.88
CA LEU A 80 23.21 -8.93 -3.24
C LEU A 80 24.61 -8.33 -3.21
N ALA A 81 24.89 -7.39 -2.30
CA ALA A 81 26.21 -6.79 -2.12
C ALA A 81 27.26 -7.83 -1.72
N LEU A 82 26.92 -8.67 -0.73
CA LEU A 82 27.83 -9.73 -0.26
C LEU A 82 28.13 -10.75 -1.37
N GLY A 83 27.11 -11.19 -2.09
CA GLY A 83 27.25 -12.14 -3.18
C GLY A 83 28.12 -11.63 -4.32
N SER A 84 27.92 -10.37 -4.71
CA SER A 84 28.77 -9.72 -5.71
C SER A 84 30.20 -9.53 -5.24
N TYR A 85 30.40 -9.15 -3.98
CA TYR A 85 31.74 -9.02 -3.39
C TYR A 85 32.49 -10.36 -3.30
N LEU A 86 31.80 -11.40 -2.84
CA LEU A 86 32.41 -12.73 -2.75
C LEU A 86 32.73 -13.27 -4.15
N SER A 87 31.81 -13.16 -5.11
CA SER A 87 32.04 -13.61 -6.47
C SER A 87 33.17 -12.85 -7.15
N ALA A 88 33.33 -11.54 -6.89
CA ALA A 88 34.44 -10.73 -7.43
C ALA A 88 35.82 -11.30 -7.14
N ARG A 89 35.98 -12.02 -6.04
CA ARG A 89 37.31 -12.63 -5.67
C ARG A 89 37.67 -13.87 -6.46
N TYR A 90 36.65 -14.62 -6.97
CA TYR A 90 36.85 -15.94 -7.54
C TYR A 90 36.42 -16.04 -9.01
N VAL A 91 35.56 -15.13 -9.49
CA VAL A 91 34.89 -15.24 -10.79
C VAL A 91 35.87 -15.32 -11.97
N ASP A 92 36.96 -14.54 -11.95
CA ASP A 92 37.93 -14.52 -13.04
C ASP A 92 38.82 -15.77 -13.09
N ARG A 93 38.79 -16.59 -12.01
CA ARG A 93 39.48 -17.90 -11.93
C ARG A 93 38.58 -19.07 -12.31
N LEU A 94 37.30 -18.86 -12.53
CA LEU A 94 36.37 -19.93 -12.87
C LEU A 94 36.71 -20.55 -14.24
N LYS A 95 36.82 -21.87 -14.26
CA LYS A 95 37.03 -22.63 -15.51
C LYS A 95 35.79 -22.62 -16.40
N ASN A 96 34.60 -22.69 -15.78
CA ASN A 96 33.31 -22.79 -16.47
C ASN A 96 32.29 -21.85 -15.82
N PRO A 97 32.28 -20.53 -16.15
CA PRO A 97 31.33 -19.57 -15.55
C PRO A 97 29.85 -19.95 -15.76
N LEU A 98 29.50 -20.51 -16.94
CA LEU A 98 28.13 -20.90 -17.25
C LEU A 98 27.63 -22.05 -16.39
N LYS A 99 28.51 -23.03 -16.07
CA LYS A 99 28.17 -24.10 -15.11
C LYS A 99 27.99 -23.53 -13.70
N THR A 100 28.84 -22.60 -13.30
CA THR A 100 28.71 -21.95 -11.97
C THR A 100 27.41 -21.19 -11.88
N TYR A 101 27.01 -20.42 -12.91
CA TYR A 101 25.72 -19.75 -12.98
C TYR A 101 24.55 -20.72 -12.82
N ALA A 102 24.57 -21.85 -13.54
CA ALA A 102 23.51 -22.86 -13.41
C ALA A 102 23.40 -23.44 -11.99
N ILE A 103 24.54 -23.65 -11.32
CA ILE A 103 24.53 -24.11 -9.91
C ILE A 103 23.95 -23.06 -8.97
N LEU A 104 24.26 -21.77 -9.19
CA LEU A 104 23.67 -20.67 -8.42
C LEU A 104 22.14 -20.63 -8.59
N GLU A 105 21.65 -20.77 -9.83
CA GLU A 105 20.19 -20.78 -10.11
C GLU A 105 19.48 -21.94 -9.43
N ILE A 106 20.08 -23.15 -9.41
CA ILE A 106 19.54 -24.29 -8.67
C ILE A 106 19.51 -23.99 -7.15
N GLY A 107 20.61 -23.46 -6.62
CA GLY A 107 20.70 -23.08 -5.22
C GLY A 107 19.66 -22.06 -4.79
N ILE A 108 19.46 -21.01 -5.59
CA ILE A 108 18.43 -20.00 -5.41
C ILE A 108 17.06 -20.68 -5.38
N GLY A 109 16.72 -21.44 -6.41
CA GLY A 109 15.42 -22.07 -6.53
C GLY A 109 15.10 -23.00 -5.33
N ILE A 110 16.03 -23.88 -4.95
CA ILE A 110 15.83 -24.81 -3.83
C ILE A 110 15.62 -24.04 -2.51
N TYR A 111 16.47 -23.04 -2.23
CA TYR A 111 16.34 -22.27 -1.00
C TYR A 111 15.01 -21.53 -0.95
N CYS A 112 14.58 -20.95 -2.07
CA CYS A 112 13.31 -20.22 -2.15
C CYS A 112 12.08 -21.11 -1.95
N LEU A 113 12.14 -22.41 -2.28
CA LEU A 113 11.10 -23.37 -1.92
C LEU A 113 11.06 -23.66 -0.41
N ILE A 114 12.20 -23.66 0.25
CA ILE A 114 12.32 -23.96 1.69
C ILE A 114 11.97 -22.72 2.52
N LEU A 115 12.16 -21.52 1.97
CA LEU A 115 12.02 -20.25 2.68
C LEU A 115 10.67 -20.05 3.39
N PRO A 116 9.50 -20.41 2.84
CA PRO A 116 8.22 -20.30 3.56
C PRO A 116 8.20 -21.08 4.88
N PHE A 117 8.87 -22.23 4.93
CA PHE A 117 8.98 -23.03 6.16
C PHE A 117 9.92 -22.35 7.17
N ILE A 118 11.03 -21.75 6.68
CA ILE A 118 11.95 -21.00 7.52
C ILE A 118 11.26 -19.77 8.11
N ILE A 119 10.49 -19.03 7.32
CA ILE A 119 9.74 -17.85 7.80
C ILE A 119 8.72 -18.26 8.87
N LYS A 120 8.04 -19.40 8.72
CA LYS A 120 7.14 -19.92 9.76
C LYS A 120 7.89 -20.23 11.05
N LEU A 121 9.03 -20.91 10.94
CA LEU A 121 9.90 -21.23 12.09
C LEU A 121 10.42 -19.96 12.78
N LEU A 122 10.71 -18.88 12.00
CA LEU A 122 11.08 -17.59 12.60
C LEU A 122 9.98 -17.03 13.47
N GLY A 123 8.72 -17.15 13.08
CA GLY A 123 7.58 -16.78 13.91
C GLY A 123 7.59 -17.52 15.23
N GLU A 124 7.84 -18.84 15.21
CA GLU A 124 7.89 -19.67 16.43
C GLU A 124 9.05 -19.28 17.36
N ILE A 125 10.15 -18.74 16.84
CA ILE A 125 11.29 -18.26 17.63
C ILE A 125 11.04 -16.84 18.14
N TYR A 126 10.48 -15.99 17.30
CA TYR A 126 10.27 -14.57 17.59
C TYR A 126 9.19 -14.33 18.65
N LEU A 127 8.06 -15.03 18.56
CA LEU A 127 6.93 -14.85 19.46
C LEU A 127 7.28 -15.09 20.96
N PRO A 128 8.01 -16.16 21.36
CA PRO A 128 8.46 -16.31 22.74
C PRO A 128 9.37 -15.18 23.22
N ILE A 129 10.23 -14.64 22.35
CA ILE A 129 11.09 -13.52 22.72
C ILE A 129 10.24 -12.29 23.04
N GLN A 130 9.25 -12.01 22.21
CA GLN A 130 8.35 -10.88 22.45
C GLN A 130 7.51 -11.08 23.70
N ARG A 131 7.00 -12.27 23.96
CA ARG A 131 6.19 -12.60 25.15
C ARG A 131 6.97 -12.49 26.47
N ASN A 132 8.19 -13.04 26.51
CA ASN A 132 8.93 -13.18 27.76
C ASN A 132 9.69 -11.90 28.16
N TYR A 133 10.15 -11.13 27.20
CA TYR A 133 10.99 -9.98 27.45
C TYR A 133 10.30 -8.62 27.24
N ASN A 134 9.12 -8.59 26.60
CA ASN A 134 8.37 -7.38 26.26
C ASN A 134 9.29 -6.21 25.83
N PRO A 135 10.13 -6.41 24.80
CA PRO A 135 11.17 -5.45 24.44
C PRO A 135 10.54 -4.16 23.90
N SER A 136 11.25 -3.04 24.07
CA SER A 136 10.82 -1.77 23.50
C SER A 136 10.65 -1.85 21.97
N PHE A 137 9.86 -0.95 21.38
CA PHE A 137 9.63 -0.87 19.94
C PHE A 137 10.91 -0.94 19.10
N TYR A 138 11.95 -0.22 19.50
CA TYR A 138 13.24 -0.24 18.79
C TYR A 138 13.99 -1.57 18.95
N SER A 139 13.97 -2.15 20.14
CA SER A 139 14.60 -3.44 20.41
C SER A 139 13.95 -4.57 19.61
N ILE A 140 12.61 -4.60 19.55
CA ILE A 140 11.88 -5.59 18.76
C ILE A 140 12.11 -5.41 17.26
N SER A 141 12.20 -4.16 16.78
CA SER A 141 12.50 -3.86 15.38
C SER A 141 13.92 -4.32 14.99
N LEU A 142 14.88 -4.19 15.87
CA LEU A 142 16.25 -4.69 15.66
C LEU A 142 16.29 -6.22 15.61
N ILE A 143 15.54 -6.91 16.47
CA ILE A 143 15.41 -8.38 16.45
C ILE A 143 14.78 -8.84 15.13
N ARG A 144 13.70 -8.19 14.71
CA ARG A 144 13.06 -8.42 13.40
C ARG A 144 14.05 -8.27 12.25
N PHE A 145 14.81 -7.17 12.27
CA PHE A 145 15.86 -6.91 11.29
C PHE A 145 16.90 -8.03 11.25
N ALA A 146 17.44 -8.43 12.39
CA ALA A 146 18.45 -9.49 12.48
C ALA A 146 17.93 -10.83 11.95
N LEU A 147 16.69 -11.19 12.28
CA LEU A 147 16.08 -12.43 11.83
C LEU A 147 15.82 -12.41 10.31
N CYS A 148 15.25 -11.32 9.76
CA CYS A 148 15.10 -11.14 8.32
C CYS A 148 16.44 -11.21 7.60
N PHE A 149 17.45 -10.51 8.14
CA PHE A 149 18.79 -10.45 7.56
C PHE A 149 19.40 -11.84 7.42
N ILE A 150 19.37 -12.64 8.48
CA ILE A 150 19.95 -14.00 8.47
C ILE A 150 19.26 -14.87 7.41
N VAL A 151 17.95 -14.81 7.32
CA VAL A 151 17.18 -15.69 6.42
C VAL A 151 17.31 -15.26 4.97
N LEU A 152 17.24 -13.96 4.68
CA LEU A 152 17.33 -13.46 3.31
C LEU A 152 18.77 -13.43 2.78
N LEU A 153 19.77 -13.39 3.66
CA LEU A 153 21.17 -13.26 3.27
C LEU A 153 21.63 -14.38 2.33
N ILE A 154 21.21 -15.61 2.58
CA ILE A 154 21.65 -16.78 1.80
C ILE A 154 21.16 -16.72 0.33
N PRO A 155 19.83 -16.66 0.05
CA PRO A 155 19.36 -16.67 -1.33
C PRO A 155 19.79 -15.41 -2.08
N THR A 156 19.80 -14.26 -1.44
CA THR A 156 20.19 -13.00 -2.06
C THR A 156 21.70 -12.90 -2.30
N THR A 157 22.52 -13.58 -1.47
CA THR A 157 23.97 -13.76 -1.77
C THR A 157 24.20 -14.59 -3.03
N LEU A 158 23.43 -15.67 -3.20
CA LEU A 158 23.48 -16.45 -4.45
C LEU A 158 23.04 -15.62 -5.65
N MET A 159 21.96 -14.85 -5.52
CA MET A 159 21.48 -13.93 -6.57
C MET A 159 22.53 -12.86 -6.90
N GLY A 160 23.15 -12.23 -5.89
CA GLY A 160 24.18 -11.21 -6.10
C GLY A 160 25.43 -11.73 -6.81
N ALA A 161 25.74 -13.02 -6.69
CA ALA A 161 26.84 -13.66 -7.41
C ALA A 161 26.55 -13.90 -8.90
N THR A 162 25.28 -13.93 -9.32
CA THR A 162 24.91 -14.28 -10.70
C THR A 162 25.41 -13.25 -11.71
N LEU A 163 25.26 -11.95 -11.45
CA LEU A 163 25.63 -10.88 -12.39
C LEU A 163 27.15 -10.88 -12.74
N PRO A 164 28.10 -10.91 -11.80
CA PRO A 164 29.52 -11.00 -12.13
C PRO A 164 29.87 -12.27 -12.88
N VAL A 165 29.32 -13.42 -12.47
CA VAL A 165 29.56 -14.72 -13.12
C VAL A 165 29.02 -14.73 -14.53
N PHE A 166 27.84 -14.22 -14.75
CA PHE A 166 27.20 -14.13 -16.06
C PHE A 166 27.91 -13.14 -16.97
N SER A 167 28.30 -11.96 -16.47
CA SER A 167 29.08 -10.96 -17.21
C SER A 167 30.40 -11.53 -17.69
N ARG A 168 31.09 -12.34 -16.89
CA ARG A 168 32.33 -13.02 -17.26
C ARG A 168 32.17 -14.00 -18.42
N PHE A 169 31.02 -14.65 -18.53
CA PHE A 169 30.69 -15.55 -19.63
C PHE A 169 30.29 -14.79 -20.89
N TYR A 170 29.45 -13.77 -20.76
CA TYR A 170 28.76 -13.12 -21.87
C TYR A 170 29.63 -12.11 -22.61
N VAL A 171 30.43 -11.30 -21.91
CA VAL A 171 31.27 -10.25 -22.50
C VAL A 171 32.49 -10.86 -23.21
N ARG A 172 32.75 -10.41 -24.43
CA ARG A 172 33.91 -10.88 -25.23
C ARG A 172 35.11 -9.95 -25.05
N GLN A 173 36.29 -10.45 -25.35
CA GLN A 173 37.54 -9.71 -25.17
C GLN A 173 37.68 -8.53 -26.15
N ASP A 174 37.05 -8.64 -27.30
CA ASP A 174 37.02 -7.63 -28.38
C ASP A 174 35.86 -6.64 -28.30
N GLU A 175 34.98 -6.77 -27.29
CA GLU A 175 33.83 -5.87 -27.07
C GLU A 175 34.16 -4.75 -26.09
N HIS A 176 33.52 -3.59 -26.27
CA HIS A 176 33.49 -2.56 -25.24
C HIS A 176 32.78 -3.10 -24.00
N PHE A 177 33.43 -3.09 -22.86
CA PHE A 177 32.89 -3.70 -21.61
C PHE A 177 31.57 -3.10 -21.18
N GLY A 178 31.38 -1.78 -21.34
CA GLY A 178 30.12 -1.10 -21.05
C GLY A 178 28.97 -1.60 -21.92
N HIS A 179 29.24 -1.95 -23.21
CA HIS A 179 28.23 -2.54 -24.08
C HIS A 179 27.79 -3.93 -23.56
N GLY A 180 28.72 -4.81 -23.32
CA GLY A 180 28.39 -6.17 -22.88
C GLY A 180 27.73 -6.22 -21.49
N VAL A 181 28.29 -5.51 -20.51
CA VAL A 181 27.75 -5.46 -19.15
C VAL A 181 26.42 -4.72 -19.12
N GLY A 182 26.27 -3.63 -19.88
CA GLY A 182 25.03 -2.89 -19.98
C GLY A 182 23.89 -3.74 -20.57
N MET A 183 24.16 -4.56 -21.58
CA MET A 183 23.19 -5.49 -22.16
C MET A 183 22.77 -6.55 -21.15
N VAL A 184 23.72 -7.16 -20.44
CA VAL A 184 23.44 -8.16 -19.39
C VAL A 184 22.58 -7.57 -18.29
N TYR A 185 22.97 -6.42 -17.77
CA TYR A 185 22.23 -5.75 -16.69
C TYR A 185 20.84 -5.31 -17.13
N SER A 186 20.70 -4.76 -18.33
CA SER A 186 19.41 -4.36 -18.89
C SER A 186 18.45 -5.53 -19.03
N ILE A 187 18.88 -6.64 -19.61
CA ILE A 187 18.03 -7.83 -19.82
C ILE A 187 17.54 -8.41 -18.49
N ASN A 188 18.42 -8.50 -17.49
CA ASN A 188 18.01 -8.96 -16.17
C ASN A 188 16.99 -8.02 -15.52
N THR A 189 17.20 -6.71 -15.64
CA THR A 189 16.28 -5.70 -15.08
C THR A 189 14.96 -5.64 -15.85
N PHE A 190 14.93 -5.87 -17.17
CA PHE A 190 13.68 -6.11 -17.91
C PHE A 190 12.95 -7.36 -17.40
N GLY A 191 13.70 -8.43 -17.07
CA GLY A 191 13.13 -9.59 -16.39
C GLY A 191 12.52 -9.22 -15.04
N ALA A 192 13.24 -8.45 -14.25
CA ALA A 192 12.77 -7.93 -12.97
C ALA A 192 11.46 -7.12 -13.10
N PHE A 193 11.40 -6.18 -14.05
CA PHE A 193 10.17 -5.45 -14.40
C PHE A 193 9.01 -6.40 -14.72
N ALA A 194 9.24 -7.39 -15.59
CA ALA A 194 8.22 -8.37 -15.94
C ALA A 194 7.79 -9.20 -14.72
N GLY A 195 8.73 -9.58 -13.85
CA GLY A 195 8.46 -10.30 -12.60
C GLY A 195 7.53 -9.55 -11.66
N VAL A 196 7.75 -8.24 -11.45
CA VAL A 196 6.86 -7.37 -10.64
C VAL A 196 5.48 -7.28 -11.26
N MET A 197 5.39 -7.05 -12.57
CA MET A 197 4.10 -6.96 -13.26
C MET A 197 3.32 -8.27 -13.20
N LEU A 198 3.99 -9.39 -13.44
CA LEU A 198 3.35 -10.71 -13.37
C LEU A 198 2.90 -11.07 -11.95
N SER A 199 3.77 -10.87 -10.94
CA SER A 199 3.42 -11.21 -9.55
C SER A 199 2.35 -10.27 -8.99
N GLY A 200 2.49 -8.96 -9.20
CA GLY A 200 1.60 -7.94 -8.63
C GLY A 200 0.22 -7.85 -9.28
N PHE A 201 0.08 -8.23 -10.56
CA PHE A 201 -1.20 -8.11 -11.27
C PHE A 201 -1.89 -9.46 -11.52
N LEU A 202 -1.13 -10.56 -11.67
CA LEU A 202 -1.68 -11.82 -12.16
C LEU A 202 -1.44 -12.99 -11.21
N MET A 203 -0.17 -13.29 -10.89
CA MET A 203 0.15 -14.58 -10.29
C MET A 203 -0.37 -14.72 -8.86
N ILE A 204 -0.11 -13.74 -7.99
CA ILE A 204 -0.58 -13.80 -6.59
C ILE A 204 -2.10 -13.74 -6.55
N ALA A 205 -2.73 -12.90 -7.37
CA ALA A 205 -4.18 -12.73 -7.43
C ALA A 205 -4.92 -14.02 -7.83
N TYR A 206 -4.42 -14.72 -8.85
CA TYR A 206 -5.13 -15.87 -9.44
C TYR A 206 -4.58 -17.23 -8.98
N LEU A 207 -3.30 -17.33 -8.72
CA LEU A 207 -2.66 -18.59 -8.36
C LEU A 207 -2.33 -18.71 -6.87
N GLY A 208 -2.30 -17.58 -6.18
CA GLY A 208 -1.88 -17.49 -4.78
C GLY A 208 -0.35 -17.55 -4.60
N VAL A 209 0.08 -17.31 -3.36
CA VAL A 209 1.50 -17.17 -3.00
C VAL A 209 2.29 -18.44 -3.27
N LYS A 210 1.79 -19.60 -2.82
CA LYS A 210 2.51 -20.89 -2.95
C LYS A 210 2.77 -21.27 -4.41
N ASN A 211 1.74 -21.20 -5.27
CA ASN A 211 1.89 -21.56 -6.68
C ASN A 211 2.80 -20.59 -7.42
N THR A 212 2.77 -19.32 -7.04
CA THR A 212 3.67 -18.30 -7.59
C THR A 212 5.14 -18.62 -7.26
N ILE A 213 5.44 -19.10 -6.05
CA ILE A 213 6.79 -19.57 -5.67
C ILE A 213 7.20 -20.77 -6.54
N TRP A 214 6.30 -21.73 -6.78
CA TRP A 214 6.58 -22.89 -7.62
C TRP A 214 6.91 -22.50 -9.07
N ILE A 215 6.22 -21.50 -9.62
CA ILE A 215 6.48 -21.02 -10.99
C ILE A 215 7.84 -20.32 -11.06
N ALA A 216 8.19 -19.49 -10.08
CA ALA A 216 9.50 -18.85 -10.01
C ALA A 216 10.61 -19.89 -9.86
N PHE A 217 10.43 -20.92 -9.03
CA PHE A 217 11.34 -22.07 -8.92
C PHE A 217 11.51 -22.77 -10.26
N ALA A 218 10.43 -23.07 -10.97
CA ALA A 218 10.48 -23.69 -12.29
C ALA A 218 11.29 -22.83 -13.28
N GLY A 219 11.17 -21.50 -13.23
CA GLY A 219 11.96 -20.56 -14.00
C GLY A 219 13.47 -20.70 -13.74
N ASN A 220 13.89 -20.77 -12.47
CA ASN A 220 15.30 -21.01 -12.09
C ASN A 220 15.80 -22.37 -12.62
N ILE A 221 15.01 -23.44 -12.47
CA ILE A 221 15.39 -24.78 -12.93
C ILE A 221 15.49 -24.85 -14.44
N VAL A 222 14.59 -24.20 -15.18
CA VAL A 222 14.66 -24.10 -16.66
C VAL A 222 15.94 -23.36 -17.07
N SER A 223 16.21 -22.20 -16.45
CA SER A 223 17.42 -21.41 -16.71
C SER A 223 18.70 -22.23 -16.45
N ALA A 224 18.75 -22.92 -15.32
CA ALA A 224 19.88 -23.78 -14.95
C ALA A 224 20.04 -24.93 -15.91
N SER A 225 18.97 -25.63 -16.28
CA SER A 225 18.98 -26.78 -17.17
C SER A 225 19.47 -26.41 -18.58
N VAL A 226 18.95 -25.31 -19.15
CA VAL A 226 19.37 -24.79 -20.45
C VAL A 226 20.87 -24.44 -20.43
N CYS A 227 21.31 -23.71 -19.38
CA CYS A 227 22.72 -23.36 -19.24
C CYS A 227 23.64 -24.60 -19.08
N MET A 228 23.18 -25.62 -18.33
CA MET A 228 23.92 -26.89 -18.21
C MET A 228 24.04 -27.63 -19.55
N ILE A 229 22.95 -27.75 -20.30
CA ILE A 229 22.93 -28.39 -21.63
C ILE A 229 23.86 -27.66 -22.60
N ILE A 230 23.78 -26.32 -22.63
CA ILE A 230 24.69 -25.50 -23.45
C ILE A 230 26.13 -25.70 -23.02
N ASN A 231 26.41 -25.73 -21.71
CA ASN A 231 27.76 -25.96 -21.21
C ASN A 231 28.31 -27.32 -21.60
N GLN A 232 27.53 -28.40 -21.46
CA GLN A 232 27.94 -29.74 -21.87
C GLN A 232 28.22 -29.84 -23.37
N LYS A 233 27.32 -29.27 -24.21
CA LYS A 233 27.40 -29.40 -25.67
C LYS A 233 28.53 -28.59 -26.30
N TYR A 234 28.83 -27.41 -25.75
CA TYR A 234 29.73 -26.45 -26.40
C TYR A 234 31.00 -26.15 -25.62
N PHE A 235 31.11 -26.49 -24.34
CA PHE A 235 32.23 -26.10 -23.48
C PHE A 235 32.85 -27.25 -22.66
N ALA A 236 32.30 -28.46 -22.68
CA ALA A 236 32.79 -29.58 -21.87
C ALA A 236 33.94 -30.36 -22.46
N ASN A 237 34.25 -30.26 -23.79
CA ASN A 237 35.36 -30.99 -24.44
C ASN A 237 36.63 -30.16 -24.49
N PRO A 238 37.70 -30.56 -23.73
CA PRO A 238 38.97 -29.81 -23.68
C PRO A 238 39.88 -29.94 -24.91
N SER A 239 39.50 -30.78 -25.87
CA SER A 239 40.46 -31.19 -26.97
C SER A 239 40.67 -30.10 -28.02
N GLU A 240 39.72 -29.18 -28.27
CA GLU A 240 39.88 -28.13 -29.28
C GLU A 240 40.50 -26.82 -28.74
N GLY A 241 40.47 -26.60 -27.43
CA GLY A 241 41.02 -25.38 -26.79
C GLY A 241 42.54 -25.37 -26.67
N LYS A 242 43.19 -26.51 -26.68
CA LYS A 242 44.65 -26.59 -26.52
C LYS A 242 45.46 -26.13 -27.74
N LYS A 243 44.93 -26.20 -28.96
CA LYS A 243 45.62 -25.72 -30.18
C LYS A 243 45.56 -24.20 -30.28
N ARG A 244 44.51 -23.55 -29.80
CA ARG A 244 44.29 -22.10 -29.86
C ARG A 244 45.16 -21.32 -28.86
N ASN A 245 45.43 -21.90 -27.69
CA ASN A 245 46.22 -21.24 -26.62
C ASN A 245 47.74 -21.14 -26.89
N LYS A 246 48.34 -21.99 -27.74
CA LYS A 246 49.76 -21.92 -28.03
C LYS A 246 50.15 -20.73 -28.92
N THR A 247 49.30 -20.35 -29.87
CA THR A 247 49.56 -19.22 -30.77
C THR A 247 49.36 -17.85 -30.05
N ILE A 248 48.38 -17.78 -29.13
CA ILE A 248 48.11 -16.56 -28.39
C ILE A 248 49.18 -16.28 -27.32
N LYS A 249 49.74 -17.30 -26.68
CA LYS A 249 50.82 -17.12 -25.71
C LYS A 249 52.07 -16.50 -26.28
N LYS A 250 52.39 -16.79 -27.54
CA LYS A 250 53.66 -16.29 -28.19
C LYS A 250 53.55 -14.79 -28.51
N VAL A 251 52.35 -14.28 -28.87
CA VAL A 251 52.14 -12.85 -29.18
C VAL A 251 52.05 -11.99 -27.91
N GLN A 252 51.61 -12.56 -26.79
CA GLN A 252 51.48 -11.86 -25.50
C GLN A 252 52.82 -11.62 -24.79
N ILE A 253 53.77 -12.55 -24.87
CA ILE A 253 55.08 -12.43 -24.18
C ILE A 253 55.90 -11.27 -24.75
N ASP A 254 55.77 -10.96 -26.04
CA ASP A 254 56.50 -9.87 -26.69
C ASP A 254 55.92 -8.49 -26.43
N ARG A 255 54.60 -8.39 -26.10
CA ARG A 255 53.96 -7.14 -25.67
C ARG A 255 54.19 -6.81 -24.19
N GLU A 256 54.22 -7.79 -23.33
CA GLU A 256 54.41 -7.57 -21.87
C GLU A 256 55.79 -7.02 -21.53
N LYS A 257 56.84 -7.27 -22.37
CA LYS A 257 58.18 -6.70 -22.16
C LYS A 257 58.35 -5.25 -22.59
N ALA A 258 57.44 -4.72 -23.42
CA ALA A 258 57.47 -3.34 -23.88
C ALA A 258 56.73 -2.35 -22.94
N GLU A 259 55.73 -2.83 -22.22
CA GLU A 259 54.85 -1.97 -21.35
C GLU A 259 55.43 -1.78 -19.93
N PHE A 260 56.40 -2.56 -19.48
CA PHE A 260 56.87 -2.54 -18.06
C PHE A 260 57.72 -1.32 -17.66
N ARG A 261 58.01 -0.40 -18.57
CA ARG A 261 58.87 0.78 -18.31
C ARG A 261 58.18 2.12 -18.16
N GLN A 262 56.86 2.23 -18.40
CA GLN A 262 56.12 3.49 -18.32
C GLN A 262 55.14 3.63 -17.16
N ASP A 263 55.05 2.64 -16.26
CA ASP A 263 53.91 2.43 -15.39
C ASP A 263 53.91 3.10 -13.98
N ASN A 264 55.01 3.71 -13.54
CA ASN A 264 55.14 4.10 -12.14
C ASN A 264 54.60 5.50 -11.79
N ILE A 265 54.27 6.38 -12.73
CA ILE A 265 53.74 7.71 -12.48
C ILE A 265 52.21 7.76 -12.78
N LEU A 266 51.75 6.94 -13.72
CA LEU A 266 50.34 6.80 -14.11
C LEU A 266 49.46 6.06 -13.05
N THR A 267 50.10 5.33 -12.13
CA THR A 267 49.41 4.45 -11.17
C THR A 267 48.64 5.20 -10.04
N ASN A 268 49.16 6.33 -9.56
CA ASN A 268 48.50 7.07 -8.45
C ASN A 268 47.24 7.81 -8.91
N GLN A 269 47.28 8.45 -10.07
CA GLN A 269 46.13 9.20 -10.56
C GLN A 269 44.97 8.29 -10.95
N HIS A 270 45.24 7.16 -11.58
CA HIS A 270 44.21 6.16 -11.88
C HIS A 270 43.61 5.53 -10.63
N ARG A 271 44.39 5.37 -9.54
CA ARG A 271 43.91 4.89 -8.26
C ARG A 271 42.95 5.90 -7.59
N ILE A 272 43.27 7.21 -7.66
CA ILE A 272 42.42 8.28 -7.14
C ILE A 272 41.08 8.32 -7.90
N ILE A 273 41.15 8.28 -9.26
CA ILE A 273 39.93 8.25 -10.09
C ILE A 273 39.07 7.03 -9.75
N PHE A 274 39.68 5.85 -9.60
CA PHE A 274 38.96 4.63 -9.24
C PHE A 274 38.27 4.76 -7.87
N ILE A 275 38.98 5.23 -6.85
CA ILE A 275 38.43 5.39 -5.50
C ILE A 275 37.29 6.40 -5.51
N ALA A 276 37.47 7.54 -6.17
CA ALA A 276 36.44 8.57 -6.25
C ALA A 276 35.19 8.12 -7.00
N LEU A 277 35.37 7.37 -8.09
CA LEU A 277 34.23 6.76 -8.81
C LEU A 277 33.51 5.73 -7.93
N MET A 278 34.22 4.93 -7.16
CA MET A 278 33.62 3.96 -6.24
C MET A 278 32.81 4.65 -5.16
N LEU A 279 33.38 5.65 -4.50
CA LEU A 279 32.68 6.44 -3.47
C LEU A 279 31.49 7.21 -4.08
N GLY A 280 31.71 7.88 -5.21
CA GLY A 280 30.64 8.61 -5.90
C GLY A 280 29.50 7.68 -6.32
N PHE A 281 29.79 6.51 -6.85
CA PHE A 281 28.78 5.53 -7.27
C PHE A 281 28.07 4.87 -6.06
N GLY A 282 28.74 4.71 -4.94
CA GLY A 282 28.13 4.32 -3.66
C GLY A 282 27.14 5.37 -3.17
N LEU A 283 27.54 6.66 -3.19
CA LEU A 283 26.64 7.78 -2.83
C LEU A 283 25.47 7.94 -3.79
N SER A 284 25.70 7.70 -5.08
CA SER A 284 24.64 7.65 -6.07
C SER A 284 23.62 6.55 -5.77
N GLY A 285 24.08 5.37 -5.39
CA GLY A 285 23.20 4.28 -4.93
C GLY A 285 22.39 4.69 -3.68
N PHE A 286 23.03 5.35 -2.72
CA PHE A 286 22.35 5.92 -1.56
C PHE A 286 21.20 6.85 -1.99
N SER A 287 21.49 7.82 -2.84
CA SER A 287 20.48 8.76 -3.36
C SER A 287 19.37 8.06 -4.12
N ALA A 288 19.70 7.05 -4.94
CA ALA A 288 18.71 6.29 -5.72
C ALA A 288 17.66 5.63 -4.82
N MET A 289 18.07 5.02 -3.70
CA MET A 289 17.14 4.39 -2.76
C MET A 289 16.36 5.41 -1.93
N VAL A 290 16.95 6.57 -1.61
CA VAL A 290 16.21 7.67 -0.98
C VAL A 290 15.11 8.16 -1.94
N TYR A 291 15.39 8.29 -3.24
CA TYR A 291 14.37 8.64 -4.22
C TYR A 291 13.27 7.59 -4.33
N GLU A 292 13.63 6.31 -4.42
CA GLU A 292 12.67 5.22 -4.53
C GLU A 292 11.66 5.24 -3.38
N VAL A 293 12.13 5.33 -2.14
CA VAL A 293 11.29 5.36 -0.94
C VAL A 293 10.48 6.67 -0.88
N ALA A 294 11.11 7.83 -1.10
CA ALA A 294 10.45 9.13 -1.00
C ALA A 294 9.39 9.33 -2.11
N TRP A 295 9.70 8.95 -3.36
CA TRP A 295 8.74 9.03 -4.47
C TRP A 295 7.57 8.08 -4.28
N THR A 296 7.81 6.87 -3.77
CA THR A 296 6.75 5.93 -3.43
C THR A 296 5.78 6.55 -2.42
N ARG A 297 6.30 7.15 -1.34
CA ARG A 297 5.49 7.80 -0.30
C ARG A 297 4.63 8.96 -0.85
N VAL A 298 5.20 9.80 -1.71
CA VAL A 298 4.44 10.91 -2.29
C VAL A 298 3.43 10.46 -3.34
N LEU A 299 3.80 9.47 -4.16
CA LEU A 299 2.91 8.95 -5.21
C LEU A 299 1.71 8.20 -4.64
N VAL A 300 1.87 7.50 -3.52
CA VAL A 300 0.76 6.85 -2.80
C VAL A 300 -0.35 7.86 -2.48
N MET A 301 -0.04 9.08 -2.05
CA MET A 301 -1.04 10.13 -1.80
C MET A 301 -1.75 10.61 -3.08
N ILE A 302 -1.12 10.45 -4.24
CA ILE A 302 -1.63 10.92 -5.54
C ILE A 302 -2.43 9.86 -6.29
N ILE A 303 -1.89 8.62 -6.37
CA ILE A 303 -2.48 7.51 -7.14
C ILE A 303 -3.15 6.44 -6.27
N GLY A 304 -3.08 6.60 -4.94
CA GLY A 304 -3.67 5.71 -3.94
C GLY A 304 -2.73 4.61 -3.43
N SER A 305 -3.07 4.07 -2.26
CA SER A 305 -2.30 3.05 -1.54
C SER A 305 -2.84 1.65 -1.79
N SER A 306 -2.88 1.20 -3.06
CA SER A 306 -3.26 -0.17 -3.39
C SER A 306 -2.04 -1.02 -3.75
N THR A 307 -2.15 -2.34 -3.62
CA THR A 307 -1.10 -3.28 -4.05
C THR A 307 -0.74 -3.11 -5.54
N TYR A 308 -1.71 -2.75 -6.37
CA TYR A 308 -1.49 -2.42 -7.77
C TYR A 308 -0.65 -1.15 -7.95
N ALA A 309 -0.97 -0.08 -7.21
CA ALA A 309 -0.23 1.18 -7.26
C ALA A 309 1.23 0.98 -6.85
N PHE A 310 1.48 0.22 -5.78
CA PHE A 310 2.83 -0.13 -5.35
C PHE A 310 3.59 -0.90 -6.44
N SER A 311 2.96 -1.90 -7.06
CA SER A 311 3.55 -2.66 -8.17
C SER A 311 3.87 -1.79 -9.38
N ILE A 312 3.00 -0.81 -9.71
CA ILE A 312 3.22 0.15 -10.79
C ILE A 312 4.45 1.03 -10.51
N MET A 313 4.57 1.57 -9.30
CA MET A 313 5.72 2.42 -8.93
C MET A 313 7.03 1.66 -9.04
N LEU A 314 7.12 0.47 -8.46
CA LEU A 314 8.30 -0.39 -8.54
C LEU A 314 8.61 -0.81 -9.99
N ALA A 315 7.60 -1.20 -10.76
CA ALA A 315 7.76 -1.55 -12.17
C ALA A 315 8.29 -0.37 -12.99
N THR A 316 7.76 0.84 -12.77
CA THR A 316 8.21 2.05 -13.47
C THR A 316 9.67 2.37 -13.17
N PHE A 317 10.08 2.24 -11.91
CA PHE A 317 11.46 2.44 -11.48
C PHE A 317 12.41 1.46 -12.17
N LEU A 318 12.08 0.17 -12.15
CA LEU A 318 12.86 -0.88 -12.81
C LEU A 318 12.90 -0.73 -14.33
N LEU A 319 11.78 -0.34 -14.94
CA LEU A 319 11.71 -0.09 -16.39
C LEU A 319 12.67 1.02 -16.81
N GLY A 320 12.72 2.12 -16.06
CA GLY A 320 13.66 3.20 -16.32
C GLY A 320 15.11 2.74 -16.24
N ILE A 321 15.48 1.99 -15.18
CA ILE A 321 16.83 1.43 -15.04
C ILE A 321 17.17 0.51 -16.21
N ALA A 322 16.25 -0.37 -16.62
CA ALA A 322 16.46 -1.29 -17.74
C ALA A 322 16.68 -0.55 -19.06
N ILE A 323 15.83 0.45 -19.35
CA ILE A 323 15.94 1.28 -20.55
C ILE A 323 17.27 2.07 -20.54
N GLY A 324 17.63 2.68 -19.40
CA GLY A 324 18.86 3.45 -19.26
C GLY A 324 20.11 2.61 -19.50
N SER A 325 20.18 1.42 -18.93
CA SER A 325 21.28 0.47 -19.18
C SER A 325 21.32 0.00 -20.63
N PHE A 326 20.15 -0.22 -21.25
CA PHE A 326 20.07 -0.59 -22.65
C PHE A 326 20.57 0.52 -23.58
N ILE A 327 20.07 1.75 -23.39
CA ILE A 327 20.51 2.92 -24.17
C ILE A 327 22.02 3.13 -24.02
N PHE A 328 22.52 3.08 -22.79
CA PHE A 328 23.96 3.22 -22.55
C PHE A 328 24.75 2.10 -23.24
N SER A 329 24.29 0.86 -23.20
CA SER A 329 24.91 -0.26 -23.92
C SER A 329 25.07 0.04 -25.39
N LEU A 330 24.07 0.65 -26.04
CA LEU A 330 24.17 1.05 -27.46
C LEU A 330 25.14 2.21 -27.69
N VAL A 331 25.08 3.26 -26.86
CA VAL A 331 25.94 4.45 -26.98
C VAL A 331 27.40 4.11 -26.77
N SER A 332 27.70 3.27 -25.77
CA SER A 332 29.06 2.88 -25.41
C SER A 332 29.79 2.08 -26.49
N LYS A 333 29.04 1.52 -27.44
CA LYS A 333 29.62 0.84 -28.61
C LYS A 333 30.33 1.77 -29.58
N TYR A 334 29.88 3.05 -29.64
CA TYR A 334 30.34 4.02 -30.65
C TYR A 334 31.12 5.18 -30.06
N LYS A 335 31.08 5.42 -28.78
CA LYS A 335 31.69 6.57 -28.10
C LYS A 335 32.67 6.11 -27.01
N SER A 336 33.78 6.82 -26.89
CA SER A 336 34.69 6.71 -25.75
C SER A 336 34.06 7.37 -24.54
N ILE A 337 33.87 6.64 -23.46
CA ILE A 337 33.26 7.10 -22.22
C ILE A 337 34.36 7.42 -21.21
N ASN A 338 34.26 8.58 -20.59
CA ASN A 338 35.17 9.06 -19.56
C ASN A 338 34.41 9.55 -18.32
N ILE A 339 35.12 9.97 -17.27
CA ILE A 339 34.55 10.42 -16.01
C ILE A 339 33.59 11.63 -16.13
N LEU A 340 33.75 12.46 -17.19
CA LEU A 340 32.84 13.59 -17.39
C LEU A 340 31.42 13.15 -17.77
N TRP A 341 31.27 12.00 -18.45
CA TRP A 341 29.95 11.44 -18.70
C TRP A 341 29.27 11.05 -17.40
N PHE A 342 29.99 10.42 -16.47
CA PHE A 342 29.49 10.12 -15.13
C PHE A 342 29.09 11.40 -14.39
N ALA A 343 29.96 12.41 -14.40
CA ALA A 343 29.68 13.68 -13.74
C ALA A 343 28.42 14.38 -14.29
N ILE A 344 28.27 14.42 -15.62
CA ILE A 344 27.08 15.03 -16.26
C ILE A 344 25.82 14.24 -15.90
N THR A 345 25.88 12.92 -15.89
CA THR A 345 24.73 12.09 -15.56
C THR A 345 24.29 12.31 -14.10
N GLU A 346 25.23 12.34 -13.16
CA GLU A 346 24.95 12.64 -11.74
C GLU A 346 24.36 14.05 -11.55
N LEU A 347 24.92 15.05 -12.26
CA LEU A 347 24.37 16.40 -12.23
C LEU A 347 22.92 16.44 -12.71
N LEU A 348 22.63 15.78 -13.84
CA LEU A 348 21.29 15.73 -14.41
C LEU A 348 20.31 15.02 -13.47
N ILE A 349 20.71 13.93 -12.82
CA ILE A 349 19.88 13.24 -11.82
C ILE A 349 19.52 14.18 -10.69
N GLY A 350 20.52 14.85 -10.09
CA GLY A 350 20.28 15.77 -8.97
C GLY A 350 19.41 16.97 -9.36
N VAL A 351 19.69 17.60 -10.51
CA VAL A 351 18.90 18.74 -11.00
C VAL A 351 17.46 18.34 -11.31
N ILE A 352 17.24 17.21 -12.01
CA ILE A 352 15.90 16.74 -12.35
C ILE A 352 15.12 16.40 -11.08
N ALA A 353 15.74 15.74 -10.09
CA ALA A 353 15.10 15.43 -8.83
C ALA A 353 14.61 16.71 -8.10
N LEU A 354 15.42 17.78 -8.10
CA LEU A 354 15.02 19.07 -7.52
C LEU A 354 13.89 19.74 -8.33
N LEU A 355 13.98 19.72 -9.66
CA LEU A 355 12.93 20.28 -10.54
C LEU A 355 11.60 19.53 -10.46
N MET A 356 11.61 18.27 -10.04
CA MET A 356 10.39 17.48 -9.87
C MET A 356 9.60 17.86 -8.62
N ILE A 357 10.23 18.48 -7.61
CA ILE A 357 9.56 18.83 -6.36
C ILE A 357 8.32 19.71 -6.59
N PRO A 358 8.36 20.83 -7.32
CA PRO A 358 7.15 21.61 -7.60
C PRO A 358 6.15 20.89 -8.52
N VAL A 359 6.61 19.91 -9.31
CA VAL A 359 5.72 19.12 -10.16
C VAL A 359 4.87 18.16 -9.32
N PHE A 360 5.46 17.51 -8.31
CA PHE A 360 4.70 16.67 -7.38
C PHE A 360 3.52 17.40 -6.75
N GLN A 361 3.71 18.67 -6.34
CA GLN A 361 2.63 19.48 -5.77
C GLN A 361 1.45 19.69 -6.73
N LYS A 362 1.70 19.71 -8.05
CA LYS A 362 0.66 19.89 -9.07
C LYS A 362 0.02 18.57 -9.52
N MET A 363 0.62 17.43 -9.17
CA MET A 363 0.14 16.12 -9.64
C MET A 363 -1.29 15.76 -9.23
N PRO A 364 -1.80 16.12 -8.03
CA PRO A 364 -3.20 15.89 -7.69
C PRO A 364 -4.17 16.48 -8.71
N PHE A 365 -3.91 17.68 -9.22
CA PHE A 365 -4.73 18.32 -10.27
C PHE A 365 -4.64 17.56 -11.59
N TYR A 366 -3.41 17.23 -12.03
CA TYR A 366 -3.21 16.47 -13.27
C TYR A 366 -3.84 15.09 -13.21
N PHE A 367 -3.75 14.41 -12.06
CA PHE A 367 -4.37 13.11 -11.88
C PHE A 367 -5.89 13.19 -12.02
N VAL A 368 -6.55 14.18 -11.38
CA VAL A 368 -8.00 14.38 -11.49
C VAL A 368 -8.40 14.75 -12.93
N ASP A 369 -7.62 15.57 -13.63
CA ASP A 369 -7.88 15.92 -15.03
C ASP A 369 -7.74 14.70 -15.97
N LEU A 370 -6.72 13.85 -15.76
CA LEU A 370 -6.55 12.62 -16.52
C LEU A 370 -7.66 11.61 -16.19
N PHE A 371 -8.06 11.54 -14.92
CA PHE A 371 -9.18 10.73 -14.49
C PHE A 371 -10.47 11.15 -15.21
N ASP A 372 -10.82 12.41 -15.15
CA ASP A 372 -12.03 12.98 -15.76
C ASP A 372 -12.10 12.70 -17.28
N ARG A 373 -10.95 12.85 -17.97
CA ARG A 373 -10.89 12.70 -19.45
C ARG A 373 -10.87 11.26 -19.93
N PHE A 374 -10.18 10.37 -19.23
CA PHE A 374 -9.81 9.07 -19.78
C PHE A 374 -10.35 7.86 -19.01
N VAL A 375 -10.63 8.00 -17.70
CA VAL A 375 -11.00 6.83 -16.91
C VAL A 375 -12.45 6.43 -17.17
N LYS A 376 -12.63 5.33 -17.91
CA LYS A 376 -13.92 4.70 -18.18
C LYS A 376 -14.10 3.34 -17.52
N ASN A 377 -12.99 2.70 -17.16
CA ASN A 377 -12.95 1.40 -16.50
C ASN A 377 -11.64 1.23 -15.72
N TYR A 378 -11.56 0.17 -14.95
CA TYR A 378 -10.41 -0.13 -14.10
C TYR A 378 -9.08 -0.26 -14.85
N ALA A 379 -9.06 -0.89 -16.03
CA ALA A 379 -7.81 -1.06 -16.79
C ALA A 379 -7.24 0.27 -17.27
N ILE A 380 -8.09 1.21 -17.68
CA ILE A 380 -7.68 2.56 -18.07
C ILE A 380 -7.20 3.34 -16.85
N LEU A 381 -7.84 3.16 -15.69
CA LEU A 381 -7.37 3.75 -14.43
C LEU A 381 -5.93 3.33 -14.10
N GLU A 382 -5.64 2.03 -14.17
CA GLU A 382 -4.28 1.55 -13.89
C GLU A 382 -3.27 2.05 -14.93
N LEU A 383 -3.68 2.20 -16.20
CA LEU A 383 -2.85 2.82 -17.23
C LEU A 383 -2.58 4.31 -16.93
N VAL A 384 -3.57 5.05 -16.46
CA VAL A 384 -3.40 6.45 -16.03
C VAL A 384 -2.44 6.54 -14.86
N LYS A 385 -2.58 5.68 -13.85
CA LYS A 385 -1.64 5.60 -12.72
C LYS A 385 -0.22 5.30 -13.19
N PHE A 386 -0.05 4.31 -14.07
CA PHE A 386 1.25 4.00 -14.67
C PHE A 386 1.83 5.20 -15.42
N THR A 387 1.02 5.90 -16.19
CA THR A 387 1.46 7.09 -16.95
C THR A 387 1.91 8.20 -16.00
N VAL A 388 1.19 8.45 -14.91
CA VAL A 388 1.57 9.43 -13.89
C VAL A 388 2.92 9.05 -13.26
N CYS A 389 3.09 7.80 -12.85
CA CYS A 389 4.37 7.32 -12.33
C CYS A 389 5.50 7.45 -13.36
N ALA A 390 5.24 7.07 -14.61
CA ALA A 390 6.24 7.18 -15.68
C ALA A 390 6.67 8.63 -15.94
N LEU A 391 5.74 9.56 -16.01
CA LEU A 391 6.05 10.99 -16.17
C LEU A 391 6.95 11.51 -15.05
N MET A 392 6.77 11.02 -13.84
CA MET A 392 7.53 11.46 -12.68
C MET A 392 8.87 10.75 -12.52
N MET A 393 8.97 9.48 -12.84
CA MET A 393 10.11 8.65 -12.45
C MET A 393 11.01 8.25 -13.61
N ILE A 394 10.49 8.17 -14.85
CA ILE A 394 11.20 7.47 -15.95
C ILE A 394 12.51 8.17 -16.35
N ILE A 395 12.55 9.49 -16.40
CA ILE A 395 13.74 10.22 -16.85
C ILE A 395 14.91 10.06 -15.85
N PRO A 396 14.73 10.36 -14.53
CA PRO A 396 15.82 10.17 -13.58
C PRO A 396 16.22 8.69 -13.44
N THR A 397 15.31 7.73 -13.55
CA THR A 397 15.63 6.30 -13.46
C THR A 397 16.36 5.79 -14.70
N ILE A 398 16.10 6.34 -15.91
CA ILE A 398 16.91 6.06 -17.10
C ILE A 398 18.37 6.52 -16.89
N LEU A 399 18.56 7.70 -16.30
CA LEU A 399 19.90 8.21 -16.00
C LEU A 399 20.59 7.32 -14.96
N LEU A 400 19.91 6.97 -13.87
CA LEU A 400 20.41 6.04 -12.86
C LEU A 400 20.81 4.68 -13.46
N GLY A 401 19.97 4.14 -14.35
CA GLY A 401 20.24 2.87 -15.02
C GLY A 401 21.47 2.88 -15.92
N SER A 402 21.86 4.03 -16.44
CA SER A 402 23.06 4.17 -17.27
C SER A 402 24.38 4.14 -16.48
N LEU A 403 24.34 4.45 -15.17
CA LEU A 403 25.55 4.61 -14.35
C LEU A 403 26.35 3.33 -14.14
N PHE A 404 25.69 2.20 -13.87
CA PHE A 404 26.40 0.94 -13.60
C PHE A 404 27.27 0.48 -14.79
N PRO A 405 26.76 0.35 -16.02
CA PRO A 405 27.59 0.00 -17.17
C PRO A 405 28.60 1.11 -17.52
N MET A 406 28.28 2.38 -17.24
CA MET A 406 29.21 3.51 -17.44
C MET A 406 30.41 3.42 -16.51
N VAL A 407 30.22 3.26 -15.23
CA VAL A 407 31.30 3.12 -14.25
C VAL A 407 32.12 1.85 -14.55
N THR A 408 31.45 0.78 -14.96
CA THR A 408 32.14 -0.45 -15.37
C THR A 408 33.05 -0.20 -16.57
N GLN A 409 32.62 0.56 -17.57
CA GLN A 409 33.45 0.87 -18.74
C GLN A 409 34.66 1.74 -18.38
N ILE A 410 34.49 2.71 -17.50
CA ILE A 410 35.59 3.59 -17.07
C ILE A 410 36.61 2.81 -16.23
N CYS A 411 36.17 1.87 -15.40
CA CYS A 411 36.99 1.16 -14.41
C CYS A 411 37.61 -0.15 -14.96
N ALA A 412 36.97 -0.81 -15.92
CA ALA A 412 37.44 -2.10 -16.45
C ALA A 412 38.35 -1.88 -17.65
N LYS A 413 39.67 -2.08 -17.47
CA LYS A 413 40.68 -1.93 -18.55
C LYS A 413 41.12 -3.26 -19.15
N ASP A 414 40.99 -4.35 -18.41
CA ASP A 414 41.41 -5.69 -18.82
C ASP A 414 40.31 -6.71 -18.64
N TYR A 415 40.12 -7.53 -19.69
CA TYR A 415 39.17 -8.64 -19.64
C TYR A 415 39.51 -9.66 -18.54
N LYS A 416 40.76 -9.83 -18.16
CA LYS A 416 41.18 -10.74 -17.10
C LYS A 416 40.62 -10.38 -15.74
N GLU A 417 40.33 -9.09 -15.47
CA GLU A 417 39.78 -8.61 -14.22
C GLU A 417 38.31 -8.17 -14.34
N LEU A 418 37.65 -8.42 -15.46
CA LEU A 418 36.29 -7.93 -15.72
C LEU A 418 35.31 -8.36 -14.65
N GLY A 419 35.26 -9.64 -14.31
CA GLY A 419 34.32 -10.15 -13.32
C GLY A 419 34.59 -9.57 -11.94
N LYS A 420 35.85 -9.41 -11.54
CA LYS A 420 36.26 -8.75 -10.30
C LYS A 420 35.77 -7.28 -10.28
N ARG A 421 35.98 -6.54 -11.38
CA ARG A 421 35.53 -5.12 -11.45
C ARG A 421 34.04 -4.99 -11.41
N VAL A 422 33.31 -5.79 -12.20
CA VAL A 422 31.82 -5.80 -12.18
C VAL A 422 31.29 -6.08 -10.78
N GLY A 423 31.77 -7.13 -10.12
CA GLY A 423 31.31 -7.50 -8.79
C GLY A 423 31.66 -6.45 -7.72
N THR A 424 32.89 -5.83 -7.80
CA THR A 424 33.25 -4.76 -6.85
C THR A 424 32.39 -3.51 -7.03
N ILE A 425 32.18 -3.06 -8.27
CA ILE A 425 31.38 -1.88 -8.61
C ILE A 425 29.93 -2.10 -8.15
N TYR A 426 29.35 -3.25 -8.48
CA TYR A 426 27.99 -3.60 -8.09
C TYR A 426 27.84 -3.66 -6.56
N SER A 427 28.80 -4.29 -5.86
CA SER A 427 28.79 -4.38 -4.41
C SER A 427 28.83 -3.00 -3.71
N ILE A 428 29.67 -2.07 -4.19
CA ILE A 428 29.80 -0.73 -3.60
C ILE A 428 28.50 0.08 -3.84
N ASN A 429 27.94 0.03 -5.03
CA ASN A 429 26.65 0.68 -5.30
C ASN A 429 25.54 0.12 -4.39
N THR A 430 25.49 -1.21 -4.26
CA THR A 430 24.49 -1.87 -3.42
C THR A 430 24.69 -1.57 -1.93
N LEU A 431 25.94 -1.35 -1.47
CA LEU A 431 26.18 -0.82 -0.10
C LEU A 431 25.61 0.58 0.08
N GLY A 432 25.72 1.43 -0.95
CA GLY A 432 25.01 2.72 -0.97
C GLY A 432 23.50 2.55 -0.89
N ASN A 433 22.93 1.64 -1.68
CA ASN A 433 21.50 1.33 -1.67
C ASN A 433 21.03 0.88 -0.28
N ILE A 434 21.79 0.03 0.42
CA ILE A 434 21.50 -0.40 1.79
C ILE A 434 21.39 0.82 2.73
N GLY A 435 22.43 1.69 2.70
CA GLY A 435 22.44 2.92 3.50
C GLY A 435 21.27 3.84 3.17
N GLY A 436 20.96 4.02 1.87
CA GLY A 436 19.87 4.85 1.39
C GLY A 436 18.50 4.36 1.82
N SER A 437 18.20 3.07 1.62
CA SER A 437 16.93 2.46 2.02
C SER A 437 16.72 2.52 3.55
N PHE A 438 17.74 2.15 4.32
CA PHE A 438 17.69 2.23 5.78
C PHE A 438 17.46 3.66 6.26
N MET A 439 18.31 4.60 5.82
CA MET A 439 18.22 6.00 6.24
C MET A 439 16.91 6.68 5.80
N ALA A 440 16.41 6.38 4.60
CA ALA A 440 15.16 6.95 4.12
C ALA A 440 13.97 6.55 5.00
N GLY A 441 13.81 5.25 5.29
CA GLY A 441 12.69 4.75 6.08
C GLY A 441 12.79 5.05 7.57
N PHE A 442 13.99 4.91 8.16
CA PHE A 442 14.16 4.99 9.62
C PHE A 442 14.50 6.40 10.14
N ALA A 443 15.08 7.26 9.31
CA ALA A 443 15.58 8.54 9.79
C ALA A 443 15.14 9.73 8.94
N LEU A 444 15.43 9.74 7.64
CA LEU A 444 15.25 10.95 6.84
C LEU A 444 13.77 11.36 6.75
N ILE A 445 12.88 10.48 6.30
CA ILE A 445 11.47 10.83 6.15
C ILE A 445 10.83 11.18 7.49
N PRO A 446 10.96 10.38 8.58
CA PRO A 446 10.37 10.73 9.85
C PRO A 446 10.92 12.01 10.50
N LEU A 447 12.20 12.35 10.28
CA LEU A 447 12.85 13.49 10.94
C LEU A 447 12.78 14.80 10.15
N ILE A 448 12.98 14.74 8.83
CA ILE A 448 13.07 15.94 7.99
C ILE A 448 11.98 16.03 6.91
N GLY A 449 11.19 14.96 6.75
CA GLY A 449 10.10 14.89 5.77
C GLY A 449 10.52 14.43 4.38
N ILE A 450 9.52 14.09 3.55
CA ILE A 450 9.71 13.53 2.21
C ILE A 450 10.41 14.54 1.29
N GLN A 451 9.94 15.78 1.26
CA GLN A 451 10.48 16.84 0.39
C GLN A 451 11.95 17.09 0.65
N LYS A 452 12.34 17.28 1.91
CA LYS A 452 13.74 17.54 2.29
C LYS A 452 14.63 16.33 2.06
N SER A 453 14.09 15.11 2.17
CA SER A 453 14.82 13.88 1.85
C SER A 453 15.18 13.82 0.36
N ILE A 454 14.25 14.20 -0.54
CA ILE A 454 14.51 14.33 -1.99
C ILE A 454 15.55 15.42 -2.25
N MET A 455 15.45 16.58 -1.59
CA MET A 455 16.42 17.68 -1.72
C MET A 455 17.83 17.24 -1.31
N LEU A 456 17.95 16.52 -0.19
CA LEU A 456 19.23 16.01 0.28
C LEU A 456 19.86 15.04 -0.71
N ALA A 457 19.07 14.09 -1.23
CA ALA A 457 19.53 13.14 -2.25
C ALA A 457 19.97 13.85 -3.55
N GLY A 458 19.22 14.88 -3.99
CA GLY A 458 19.58 15.69 -5.15
C GLY A 458 20.89 16.46 -4.96
N LEU A 459 21.09 17.02 -3.78
CA LEU A 459 22.32 17.71 -3.43
C LEU A 459 23.53 16.74 -3.39
N ILE A 460 23.34 15.52 -2.87
CA ILE A 460 24.38 14.47 -2.88
C ILE A 460 24.81 14.17 -4.31
N ASN A 461 23.89 13.99 -5.26
CA ASN A 461 24.22 13.74 -6.66
C ASN A 461 25.00 14.92 -7.29
N ILE A 462 24.60 16.17 -7.00
CA ILE A 462 25.33 17.35 -7.46
C ILE A 462 26.74 17.40 -6.86
N ILE A 463 26.93 17.09 -5.59
CA ILE A 463 28.26 17.00 -4.93
C ILE A 463 29.11 15.93 -5.60
N VAL A 464 28.56 14.74 -5.85
CA VAL A 464 29.22 13.64 -6.54
C VAL A 464 29.67 14.09 -7.95
N SER A 465 28.80 14.79 -8.68
CA SER A 465 29.15 15.37 -9.97
C SER A 465 30.33 16.36 -9.87
N CYS A 466 30.28 17.29 -8.92
CA CYS A 466 31.34 18.27 -8.70
C CYS A 466 32.69 17.61 -8.40
N ILE A 467 32.71 16.58 -7.54
CA ILE A 467 33.92 15.81 -7.22
C ILE A 467 34.45 15.14 -8.51
N ALA A 468 33.57 14.51 -9.30
CA ALA A 468 33.95 13.85 -10.53
C ALA A 468 34.51 14.84 -11.58
N ILE A 469 33.99 16.07 -11.68
CA ILE A 469 34.49 17.14 -12.53
C ILE A 469 35.90 17.56 -12.06
N ILE A 470 36.10 17.76 -10.76
CA ILE A 470 37.40 18.18 -10.23
C ILE A 470 38.50 17.16 -10.53
N ILE A 471 38.16 15.87 -10.47
CA ILE A 471 39.12 14.77 -10.66
C ILE A 471 39.34 14.48 -12.15
N ALA A 472 38.50 14.94 -13.07
CA ALA A 472 38.63 14.73 -14.50
C ALA A 472 40.00 15.25 -15.01
N GLU A 473 40.55 14.62 -16.06
CA GLU A 473 41.87 15.02 -16.60
C GLU A 473 41.80 16.32 -17.44
N ARG A 474 40.68 16.58 -18.06
CA ARG A 474 40.44 17.77 -18.93
C ARG A 474 39.10 18.38 -18.60
N PRO A 475 38.88 19.67 -18.73
CA PRO A 475 39.82 20.76 -19.09
C PRO A 475 40.81 21.10 -17.95
N LYS A 476 41.51 22.27 -18.04
CA LYS A 476 42.46 22.71 -16.99
C LYS A 476 41.77 22.81 -15.62
N ILE A 477 42.53 22.57 -14.54
CA ILE A 477 41.97 22.50 -13.17
C ILE A 477 41.16 23.72 -12.78
N ILE A 478 41.59 24.92 -13.20
CA ILE A 478 40.88 26.17 -12.89
C ILE A 478 39.44 26.17 -13.44
N TYR A 479 39.24 25.72 -14.67
CA TYR A 479 37.89 25.63 -15.27
C TYR A 479 37.04 24.57 -14.55
N ARG A 480 37.64 23.44 -14.19
CA ARG A 480 36.95 22.37 -13.42
C ARG A 480 36.47 22.85 -12.04
N THR A 481 37.34 23.57 -11.31
CA THR A 481 37.00 24.14 -10.01
C THR A 481 35.91 25.20 -10.12
N ILE A 482 36.02 26.11 -11.10
CA ILE A 482 34.99 27.12 -11.34
C ILE A 482 33.65 26.45 -11.70
N THR A 483 33.64 25.49 -12.61
CA THR A 483 32.43 24.80 -13.04
C THR A 483 31.78 24.06 -11.84
N SER A 484 32.57 23.36 -11.04
CA SER A 484 32.08 22.66 -9.86
C SER A 484 31.50 23.63 -8.83
N PHE A 485 32.18 24.75 -8.60
CA PHE A 485 31.68 25.80 -7.69
C PHE A 485 30.35 26.37 -8.17
N VAL A 486 30.26 26.69 -9.47
CA VAL A 486 28.99 27.18 -10.06
C VAL A 486 27.86 26.19 -9.91
N PHE A 487 28.07 24.92 -10.23
CA PHE A 487 27.04 23.91 -10.14
C PHE A 487 26.61 23.65 -8.70
N LEU A 488 27.58 23.62 -7.76
CA LEU A 488 27.26 23.47 -6.34
C LEU A 488 26.48 24.67 -5.82
N SER A 489 26.90 25.89 -6.19
CA SER A 489 26.18 27.10 -5.80
C SER A 489 24.75 27.13 -6.35
N ILE A 490 24.57 26.77 -7.62
CA ILE A 490 23.23 26.63 -8.22
C ILE A 490 22.40 25.59 -7.48
N GLY A 491 22.98 24.43 -7.18
CA GLY A 491 22.30 23.38 -6.42
C GLY A 491 21.84 23.86 -5.05
N ILE A 492 22.71 24.54 -4.30
CA ILE A 492 22.40 25.12 -2.99
C ILE A 492 21.31 26.19 -3.11
N VAL A 493 21.43 27.11 -4.07
CA VAL A 493 20.44 28.15 -4.33
C VAL A 493 19.07 27.50 -4.69
N CYS A 494 19.06 26.47 -5.54
CA CYS A 494 17.83 25.75 -5.85
C CYS A 494 17.19 25.16 -4.57
N VAL A 495 17.98 24.49 -3.72
CA VAL A 495 17.47 23.89 -2.48
C VAL A 495 16.87 24.96 -1.55
N ILE A 496 17.55 26.11 -1.40
CA ILE A 496 17.08 27.20 -0.53
C ILE A 496 15.85 27.91 -1.12
N SER A 497 15.78 28.02 -2.44
CA SER A 497 14.72 28.76 -3.14
C SER A 497 13.45 27.91 -3.39
N LEU A 498 13.52 26.59 -3.26
CA LEU A 498 12.36 25.73 -3.44
C LEU A 498 11.34 25.94 -2.32
N PRO A 499 10.09 26.29 -2.63
CA PRO A 499 9.05 26.45 -1.63
C PRO A 499 8.72 25.12 -0.96
N SER A 500 8.30 25.17 0.30
CA SER A 500 7.69 24.01 0.95
C SER A 500 6.41 23.60 0.22
N TRP A 501 6.16 22.31 0.18
CA TRP A 501 4.91 21.80 -0.39
C TRP A 501 3.71 22.35 0.39
N ASN A 502 2.62 22.55 -0.33
CA ASN A 502 1.35 22.80 0.30
C ASN A 502 0.78 21.44 0.76
N GLU A 503 0.80 21.22 2.05
CA GLU A 503 0.38 19.98 2.71
C GLU A 503 -1.09 19.62 2.44
N MET A 504 -1.94 20.66 2.29
CA MET A 504 -3.34 20.49 1.94
C MET A 504 -3.54 19.88 0.54
N ILE A 505 -2.72 20.32 -0.43
CA ILE A 505 -2.80 19.80 -1.80
C ILE A 505 -2.33 18.35 -1.87
N ILE A 506 -1.17 18.08 -1.29
CA ILE A 506 -0.54 16.74 -1.36
C ILE A 506 -1.41 15.72 -0.63
N SER A 507 -1.99 16.09 0.51
CA SER A 507 -2.89 15.24 1.28
C SER A 507 -4.37 15.39 0.89
N SER A 508 -4.69 15.93 -0.30
CA SER A 508 -6.07 16.11 -0.78
C SER A 508 -6.85 14.83 -1.04
N GLY A 509 -6.16 13.67 -1.08
CA GLY A 509 -6.78 12.39 -1.40
C GLY A 509 -7.25 12.28 -2.84
N ALA A 510 -6.50 12.86 -3.77
CA ALA A 510 -6.86 12.90 -5.19
C ALA A 510 -7.26 11.54 -5.75
N ALA A 511 -6.55 10.46 -5.34
CA ALA A 511 -6.86 9.11 -5.77
C ALA A 511 -8.25 8.62 -5.34
N VAL A 512 -8.66 8.91 -4.12
CA VAL A 512 -9.93 8.42 -3.56
C VAL A 512 -11.10 9.28 -4.00
N TYR A 513 -10.89 10.60 -4.03
CA TYR A 513 -11.93 11.57 -4.30
C TYR A 513 -11.96 12.05 -5.76
N ALA A 514 -11.20 11.44 -6.67
CA ALA A 514 -11.20 11.78 -8.10
C ALA A 514 -12.60 11.86 -8.72
N PRO A 515 -13.55 10.93 -8.48
CA PRO A 515 -14.91 11.05 -9.02
C PRO A 515 -15.67 12.27 -8.50
N THR A 516 -15.45 12.65 -7.24
CA THR A 516 -16.08 13.83 -6.63
C THR A 516 -15.49 15.11 -7.20
N TYR A 517 -14.16 15.21 -7.27
CA TYR A 517 -13.48 16.36 -7.84
C TYR A 517 -13.74 16.51 -9.35
N ALA A 518 -13.90 15.41 -10.08
CA ALA A 518 -14.21 15.44 -11.51
C ALA A 518 -15.60 16.05 -11.81
N LYS A 519 -16.58 15.89 -10.90
CA LYS A 519 -17.90 16.52 -11.03
C LYS A 519 -17.86 18.04 -10.88
N LEU A 520 -16.85 18.58 -10.19
CA LEU A 520 -16.63 20.01 -10.02
C LEU A 520 -15.92 20.58 -11.25
N LYS A 521 -16.20 21.83 -11.61
CA LYS A 521 -15.60 22.49 -12.77
C LYS A 521 -14.83 23.75 -12.36
N GLY A 522 -13.83 24.10 -13.16
CA GLY A 522 -13.12 25.35 -13.08
C GLY A 522 -12.56 25.65 -11.68
N GLU A 523 -12.95 26.78 -11.13
CA GLU A 523 -12.45 27.30 -9.86
C GLU A 523 -12.92 26.45 -8.65
N ASP A 524 -14.14 25.89 -8.69
CA ASP A 524 -14.65 25.04 -7.61
C ASP A 524 -13.81 23.77 -7.44
N ARG A 525 -13.39 23.13 -8.55
CA ARG A 525 -12.47 21.98 -8.51
C ARG A 525 -11.15 22.37 -7.84
N LYS A 526 -10.59 23.52 -8.20
CA LYS A 526 -9.35 24.02 -7.59
C LYS A 526 -9.50 24.34 -6.12
N ILE A 527 -10.58 25.02 -5.74
CA ILE A 527 -10.86 25.38 -4.33
C ILE A 527 -10.92 24.13 -3.47
N ASN A 528 -11.61 23.07 -3.94
CA ASN A 528 -11.74 21.82 -3.19
C ASN A 528 -10.41 21.07 -3.08
N ILE A 529 -9.64 20.92 -4.17
CA ILE A 529 -8.31 20.27 -4.12
C ILE A 529 -7.33 21.12 -3.30
N LEU A 530 -7.40 22.44 -3.36
CA LEU A 530 -6.58 23.34 -2.54
C LEU A 530 -6.97 23.32 -1.06
N GLY A 531 -8.14 22.74 -0.71
CA GLY A 531 -8.66 22.76 0.65
C GLY A 531 -8.92 24.15 1.19
N LYS A 532 -9.23 25.16 0.33
CA LYS A 532 -9.45 26.56 0.76
C LYS A 532 -10.63 26.73 1.72
N ALA A 533 -11.53 25.74 1.74
CA ALA A 533 -12.68 25.72 2.67
C ALA A 533 -12.37 24.96 3.97
N GLU A 534 -11.15 24.51 4.17
CA GLU A 534 -10.72 23.73 5.31
C GLU A 534 -9.49 24.36 5.97
N LYS A 535 -9.33 24.18 7.27
CA LYS A 535 -8.16 24.60 8.04
C LYS A 535 -7.37 23.37 8.44
N LEU A 536 -6.07 23.33 8.09
CA LEU A 536 -5.17 22.27 8.53
C LEU A 536 -4.81 22.48 10.02
N LEU A 537 -5.18 21.51 10.85
CA LEU A 537 -4.90 21.53 12.29
C LEU A 537 -3.62 20.74 12.61
N TYR A 538 -3.35 19.69 11.85
CA TYR A 538 -2.21 18.81 12.06
C TYR A 538 -1.79 18.16 10.74
N TYR A 539 -0.48 18.03 10.54
CA TYR A 539 0.12 17.29 9.44
C TYR A 539 1.40 16.63 9.90
N LYS A 540 1.55 15.35 9.65
CA LYS A 540 2.77 14.60 9.96
C LYS A 540 2.99 13.49 8.95
N GLU A 541 4.17 13.48 8.36
CA GLU A 541 4.68 12.37 7.58
C GLU A 541 5.21 11.32 8.57
N GLY A 542 4.33 10.39 8.95
CA GLY A 542 4.60 9.38 9.95
C GLY A 542 5.49 8.25 9.46
N THR A 543 5.59 7.21 10.27
CA THR A 543 6.42 6.04 9.96
C THR A 543 5.86 5.23 8.81
N ASP A 544 4.55 5.03 8.77
CA ASP A 544 3.89 4.19 7.77
C ASP A 544 3.03 4.97 6.78
N SER A 545 2.40 6.03 7.25
CA SER A 545 1.49 6.85 6.48
C SER A 545 1.62 8.34 6.80
N THR A 546 1.01 9.17 5.98
CA THR A 546 0.92 10.61 6.20
C THR A 546 -0.42 10.93 6.83
N ILE A 547 -0.41 11.52 8.03
CA ILE A 547 -1.61 11.86 8.79
C ILE A 547 -1.89 13.34 8.68
N SER A 548 -3.14 13.70 8.39
CA SER A 548 -3.59 15.09 8.46
C SER A 548 -4.93 15.20 9.21
N VAL A 549 -5.07 16.25 10.02
CA VAL A 549 -6.33 16.62 10.67
C VAL A 549 -6.76 17.98 10.13
N ARG A 550 -8.01 18.09 9.70
CA ARG A 550 -8.57 19.28 9.09
C ARG A 550 -9.90 19.64 9.72
N GLU A 551 -10.14 20.93 9.83
CA GLU A 551 -11.40 21.51 10.28
C GLU A 551 -12.11 22.13 9.08
N ARG A 552 -13.34 21.73 8.83
CA ARG A 552 -14.23 22.29 7.80
C ARG A 552 -14.95 23.53 8.33
N GLN A 553 -15.46 24.37 7.43
CA GLN A 553 -16.18 25.60 7.77
C GLN A 553 -17.38 25.37 8.71
N ASN A 554 -17.98 24.20 8.67
CA ASN A 554 -19.10 23.83 9.55
C ASN A 554 -18.66 23.27 10.92
N GLY A 555 -17.38 23.37 11.29
CA GLY A 555 -16.82 22.84 12.52
C GLY A 555 -16.55 21.33 12.50
N THR A 556 -16.78 20.64 11.38
CA THR A 556 -16.44 19.22 11.27
C THR A 556 -14.94 19.03 11.25
N ILE A 557 -14.43 18.23 12.17
CA ILE A 557 -13.02 17.80 12.19
C ILE A 557 -12.94 16.43 11.52
N VAL A 558 -11.98 16.29 10.59
CA VAL A 558 -11.70 15.03 9.89
C VAL A 558 -10.24 14.66 10.03
N MET A 559 -9.96 13.38 10.21
CA MET A 559 -8.62 12.79 10.16
C MET A 559 -8.49 12.02 8.85
N ALA A 560 -7.39 12.27 8.14
CA ALA A 560 -7.09 11.55 6.92
C ALA A 560 -5.72 10.84 6.99
N VAL A 561 -5.68 9.61 6.47
CA VAL A 561 -4.50 8.77 6.30
C VAL A 561 -4.19 8.71 4.81
N ASP A 562 -2.99 9.12 4.41
CA ASP A 562 -2.57 9.25 3.00
C ASP A 562 -3.61 10.00 2.12
N GLY A 563 -4.26 11.02 2.71
CA GLY A 563 -5.28 11.84 2.08
C GLY A 563 -6.69 11.24 2.07
N LYS A 564 -6.90 9.99 2.47
CA LYS A 564 -8.23 9.38 2.63
C LYS A 564 -8.76 9.64 4.05
N ILE A 565 -9.97 10.19 4.17
CA ILE A 565 -10.62 10.41 5.47
C ILE A 565 -10.99 9.05 6.08
N ASP A 566 -10.46 8.79 7.28
CA ASP A 566 -10.70 7.56 8.04
C ASP A 566 -11.57 7.79 9.27
N ALA A 567 -11.63 9.01 9.80
CA ALA A 567 -12.44 9.34 10.95
C ALA A 567 -12.92 10.80 10.93
N SER A 568 -14.08 11.07 11.53
CA SER A 568 -14.61 12.41 11.74
C SER A 568 -15.33 12.53 13.08
N ASN A 569 -15.56 13.77 13.54
CA ASN A 569 -16.37 14.05 14.72
C ASN A 569 -17.88 14.17 14.42
N THR A 570 -18.32 13.84 13.21
CA THR A 570 -19.72 13.93 12.78
C THR A 570 -20.19 12.71 12.00
N GLY A 571 -19.80 12.58 10.73
CA GLY A 571 -20.34 11.57 9.79
C GLY A 571 -20.13 10.12 10.23
N ASP A 572 -18.97 9.83 10.81
CA ASP A 572 -18.58 8.47 11.19
C ASP A 572 -18.96 8.12 12.64
N MET A 573 -19.50 9.08 13.39
CA MET A 573 -19.86 8.91 14.81
C MET A 573 -20.77 7.72 15.04
N TYR A 574 -21.73 7.49 14.14
CA TYR A 574 -22.69 6.39 14.27
C TYR A 574 -21.96 5.04 14.25
N THR A 575 -21.06 4.85 13.29
CA THR A 575 -20.27 3.62 13.15
C THR A 575 -19.31 3.44 14.32
N GLN A 576 -18.57 4.49 14.69
CA GLN A 576 -17.57 4.43 15.75
C GLN A 576 -18.19 4.13 17.13
N LEU A 577 -19.28 4.82 17.49
CA LEU A 577 -19.97 4.57 18.76
C LEU A 577 -20.59 3.18 18.78
N LEU A 578 -21.30 2.80 17.72
CA LEU A 578 -21.95 1.49 17.66
C LEU A 578 -20.93 0.34 17.67
N LEU A 579 -19.79 0.48 17.00
CA LEU A 579 -18.72 -0.51 16.98
C LEU A 579 -18.17 -0.75 18.39
N GLY A 580 -18.01 0.29 19.19
CA GLY A 580 -17.59 0.17 20.59
C GLY A 580 -18.68 -0.38 21.51
N HIS A 581 -19.93 0.09 21.38
CA HIS A 581 -21.00 -0.28 22.28
C HIS A 581 -21.62 -1.66 21.98
N LEU A 582 -21.90 -1.98 20.72
CA LEU A 582 -22.70 -3.14 20.33
C LEU A 582 -22.19 -4.47 20.91
N PRO A 583 -20.91 -4.86 20.79
CA PRO A 583 -20.44 -6.12 21.36
C PRO A 583 -20.50 -6.13 22.88
N LEU A 584 -20.38 -4.99 23.54
CA LEU A 584 -20.45 -4.85 25.01
C LEU A 584 -21.88 -4.80 25.52
N LEU A 585 -22.81 -4.22 24.74
CA LEU A 585 -24.24 -4.23 25.08
C LEU A 585 -24.81 -5.65 25.18
N ILE A 586 -24.34 -6.54 24.27
CA ILE A 586 -24.83 -7.93 24.22
C ILE A 586 -24.01 -8.89 25.13
N SER A 587 -22.85 -8.43 25.64
CA SER A 587 -22.04 -9.22 26.58
C SER A 587 -22.63 -9.23 27.98
N SER A 588 -22.45 -10.35 28.70
CA SER A 588 -22.96 -10.47 30.06
C SER A 588 -22.12 -9.64 31.04
N GLU A 589 -20.83 -9.87 31.15
CA GLU A 589 -19.92 -9.16 32.07
C GLU A 589 -18.50 -9.08 31.47
N PRO A 590 -18.26 -8.27 30.47
CA PRO A 590 -16.95 -8.18 29.85
C PRO A 590 -15.96 -7.48 30.78
N LYS A 591 -14.80 -8.14 31.04
CA LYS A 591 -13.74 -7.63 31.91
C LYS A 591 -12.55 -7.10 31.11
N SER A 592 -12.37 -7.58 29.90
CA SER A 592 -11.22 -7.27 29.03
C SER A 592 -11.69 -7.02 27.60
N ALA A 593 -11.17 -5.96 27.00
CA ALA A 593 -11.42 -5.63 25.61
C ALA A 593 -10.12 -5.32 24.88
N MET A 594 -10.06 -5.66 23.61
CA MET A 594 -9.00 -5.27 22.71
C MET A 594 -9.58 -4.55 21.51
N ILE A 595 -8.98 -3.42 21.13
CA ILE A 595 -9.32 -2.63 19.96
C ILE A 595 -8.12 -2.60 19.00
N ILE A 596 -8.32 -2.92 17.74
CA ILE A 596 -7.35 -2.79 16.66
C ILE A 596 -7.73 -1.58 15.82
N GLY A 597 -6.89 -0.55 15.85
CA GLY A 597 -7.13 0.77 15.27
C GLY A 597 -7.67 1.76 16.28
N LEU A 598 -7.06 2.95 16.35
CA LEU A 598 -7.49 4.04 17.23
C LEU A 598 -8.36 5.06 16.51
N GLY A 599 -7.96 5.47 15.32
CA GLY A 599 -8.62 6.54 14.57
C GLY A 599 -8.81 7.81 15.41
N SER A 600 -10.03 8.32 15.48
CA SER A 600 -10.39 9.47 16.33
C SER A 600 -10.37 9.17 17.85
N GLY A 601 -10.34 7.89 18.23
CA GLY A 601 -10.47 7.43 19.62
C GLY A 601 -11.91 7.31 20.12
N VAL A 602 -12.92 7.52 19.26
CA VAL A 602 -14.33 7.45 19.65
C VAL A 602 -14.75 6.01 19.98
N THR A 603 -14.36 5.03 19.18
CA THR A 603 -14.62 3.61 19.45
C THR A 603 -14.01 3.18 20.79
N LEU A 604 -12.76 3.56 21.04
CA LEU A 604 -12.10 3.33 22.32
C LEU A 604 -12.85 4.00 23.48
N SER A 605 -13.30 5.27 23.28
CA SER A 605 -14.09 5.98 24.25
C SER A 605 -15.41 5.29 24.55
N ALA A 606 -16.10 4.78 23.54
CA ALA A 606 -17.35 4.03 23.70
C ALA A 606 -17.15 2.76 24.54
N VAL A 607 -16.08 1.99 24.28
CA VAL A 607 -15.70 0.83 25.09
C VAL A 607 -15.45 1.21 26.55
N ALA A 608 -14.75 2.31 26.79
CA ALA A 608 -14.43 2.79 28.14
C ALA A 608 -15.66 3.25 28.95
N GLN A 609 -16.82 3.48 28.32
CA GLN A 609 -18.06 3.77 29.05
C GLN A 609 -18.71 2.53 29.71
N HIS A 610 -18.23 1.34 29.38
CA HIS A 610 -18.68 0.10 30.01
C HIS A 610 -17.81 -0.31 31.22
N GLU A 611 -18.28 -1.26 32.00
CA GLU A 611 -17.56 -1.78 33.18
C GLU A 611 -16.41 -2.73 32.81
N VAL A 612 -15.61 -2.39 31.77
CA VAL A 612 -14.41 -3.11 31.34
C VAL A 612 -13.22 -2.68 32.18
N LYS A 613 -12.44 -3.65 32.70
CA LYS A 613 -11.33 -3.38 33.60
C LYS A 613 -10.02 -3.12 32.87
N ASN A 614 -9.77 -3.84 31.79
CA ASN A 614 -8.54 -3.74 30.99
C ASN A 614 -8.91 -3.55 29.52
N ILE A 615 -8.36 -2.50 28.91
CA ILE A 615 -8.62 -2.13 27.53
C ILE A 615 -7.30 -1.94 26.82
N ASP A 616 -6.93 -2.88 25.95
CA ASP A 616 -5.76 -2.76 25.09
C ASP A 616 -6.20 -2.14 23.75
N CYS A 617 -5.60 -1.01 23.39
CA CYS A 617 -5.80 -0.39 22.08
C CYS A 617 -4.49 -0.45 21.30
N VAL A 618 -4.52 -1.08 20.11
CA VAL A 618 -3.34 -1.30 19.27
C VAL A 618 -3.44 -0.43 18.04
N GLU A 619 -2.51 0.50 17.88
CA GLU A 619 -2.40 1.40 16.74
C GLU A 619 -1.03 1.26 16.07
N ILE A 620 -1.01 1.16 14.75
CA ILE A 620 0.21 0.95 13.99
C ILE A 620 1.00 2.24 13.78
N GLU A 621 0.31 3.38 13.61
CA GLU A 621 0.90 4.67 13.28
C GLU A 621 0.89 5.63 14.49
N PRO A 622 2.06 5.94 15.07
CA PRO A 622 2.14 6.85 16.21
C PRO A 622 1.53 8.24 15.97
N ALA A 623 1.56 8.72 14.72
CA ALA A 623 1.00 10.01 14.36
C ALA A 623 -0.53 10.05 14.51
N VAL A 624 -1.24 8.90 14.42
CA VAL A 624 -2.68 8.79 14.70
C VAL A 624 -2.97 9.06 16.18
N ILE A 625 -2.11 8.57 17.09
CA ILE A 625 -2.27 8.82 18.53
C ILE A 625 -2.15 10.31 18.85
N GLU A 626 -1.22 11.01 18.18
CA GLU A 626 -1.12 12.47 18.32
C GLU A 626 -2.33 13.19 17.70
N ALA A 627 -2.79 12.72 16.54
CA ALA A 627 -3.92 13.28 15.81
C ALA A 627 -5.27 13.08 16.56
N SER A 628 -5.44 11.98 17.29
CA SER A 628 -6.68 11.71 18.05
C SER A 628 -6.97 12.76 19.13
N LYS A 629 -5.94 13.49 19.60
CA LYS A 629 -6.10 14.58 20.58
C LYS A 629 -6.90 15.77 20.05
N PHE A 630 -7.06 15.91 18.74
CA PHE A 630 -7.93 16.92 18.14
C PHE A 630 -9.43 16.56 18.22
N PHE A 631 -9.75 15.33 18.64
CA PHE A 631 -11.10 14.81 18.77
C PHE A 631 -11.56 14.71 20.24
N LYS A 632 -10.88 15.39 21.17
CA LYS A 632 -11.16 15.32 22.61
C LYS A 632 -12.62 15.59 22.99
N ASP A 633 -13.30 16.43 22.23
CA ASP A 633 -14.71 16.79 22.49
C ASP A 633 -15.67 15.61 22.27
N VAL A 634 -15.27 14.63 21.44
CA VAL A 634 -16.07 13.43 21.14
C VAL A 634 -15.47 12.14 21.68
N ASN A 635 -14.16 12.07 21.89
CA ASN A 635 -13.49 10.90 22.46
C ASN A 635 -13.23 10.98 23.97
N ARG A 636 -13.68 12.05 24.63
CA ARG A 636 -13.62 12.23 26.10
C ARG A 636 -12.23 12.12 26.70
N ASN A 637 -11.17 12.44 25.93
CA ASN A 637 -9.75 12.23 26.32
C ASN A 637 -9.47 10.81 26.81
N VAL A 638 -10.05 9.81 26.15
CA VAL A 638 -9.99 8.39 26.56
C VAL A 638 -8.58 7.84 26.73
N LEU A 639 -7.57 8.46 26.12
CA LEU A 639 -6.16 8.08 26.30
C LEU A 639 -5.64 8.36 27.72
N ASP A 640 -6.33 9.19 28.50
CA ASP A 640 -6.00 9.49 29.88
C ASP A 640 -6.70 8.51 30.87
N ASP A 641 -7.57 7.62 30.41
CA ASP A 641 -8.22 6.60 31.23
C ASP A 641 -7.20 5.55 31.69
N PRO A 642 -7.02 5.35 33.00
CA PRO A 642 -6.01 4.43 33.53
C PRO A 642 -6.23 2.95 33.16
N ARG A 643 -7.43 2.59 32.67
CA ARG A 643 -7.75 1.24 32.20
C ARG A 643 -7.26 0.99 30.78
N VAL A 644 -6.94 2.07 30.04
CA VAL A 644 -6.51 2.02 28.64
C VAL A 644 -5.02 1.85 28.56
N ASN A 645 -4.59 0.78 27.90
CA ASN A 645 -3.20 0.54 27.55
C ASN A 645 -3.03 0.77 26.04
N MET A 646 -2.38 1.90 25.69
CA MET A 646 -2.12 2.26 24.30
C MET A 646 -0.85 1.58 23.79
N ILE A 647 -0.94 0.77 22.74
CA ILE A 647 0.14 -0.07 22.23
C ILE A 647 0.44 0.31 20.77
N VAL A 648 1.66 0.76 20.52
CA VAL A 648 2.15 1.01 19.15
C VAL A 648 2.66 -0.30 18.55
N ASN A 649 1.85 -0.95 17.71
CA ASN A 649 2.19 -2.20 17.03
C ASN A 649 1.20 -2.49 15.90
N ASP A 650 1.55 -3.45 15.03
CA ASP A 650 0.58 -4.10 14.15
C ASP A 650 -0.37 -4.97 14.97
N GLY A 651 -1.69 -4.79 14.81
CA GLY A 651 -2.72 -5.47 15.62
C GLY A 651 -2.68 -6.99 15.50
N ARG A 652 -2.43 -7.52 14.30
CA ARG A 652 -2.30 -8.96 14.06
C ARG A 652 -1.05 -9.52 14.75
N ASN A 653 0.06 -8.79 14.68
CA ASN A 653 1.30 -9.19 15.33
C ASN A 653 1.20 -9.15 16.85
N PHE A 654 0.59 -8.12 17.38
CA PHE A 654 0.35 -8.03 18.82
C PHE A 654 -0.47 -9.23 19.30
N LEU A 655 -1.59 -9.56 18.63
CA LEU A 655 -2.39 -10.74 18.96
C LEU A 655 -1.59 -12.03 18.86
N SER A 656 -0.77 -12.18 17.83
CA SER A 656 0.08 -13.38 17.70
C SER A 656 1.09 -13.52 18.83
N ALA A 657 1.54 -12.40 19.38
CA ALA A 657 2.58 -12.36 20.42
C ALA A 657 2.04 -12.38 21.85
N THR A 658 0.87 -11.78 22.11
CA THR A 658 0.30 -11.75 23.47
C THR A 658 -0.14 -13.13 23.95
N SER A 659 -0.11 -13.34 25.27
CA SER A 659 -0.73 -14.51 25.92
C SER A 659 -2.12 -14.19 26.46
N GLN A 660 -2.55 -12.96 26.38
CA GLN A 660 -3.83 -12.51 26.91
C GLN A 660 -5.02 -13.04 26.10
N ARG A 661 -6.15 -13.20 26.76
CA ARG A 661 -7.45 -13.47 26.15
C ARG A 661 -8.40 -12.35 26.52
N TYR A 662 -9.32 -12.07 25.61
CA TYR A 662 -10.26 -10.95 25.73
C TYR A 662 -11.69 -11.46 25.68
N ASP A 663 -12.57 -10.74 26.36
CA ASP A 663 -14.01 -10.98 26.29
C ASP A 663 -14.59 -10.35 25.03
N VAL A 664 -13.98 -9.23 24.58
CA VAL A 664 -14.34 -8.58 23.33
C VAL A 664 -13.08 -8.20 22.56
N ILE A 665 -13.04 -8.56 21.28
CA ILE A 665 -12.03 -8.08 20.32
C ILE A 665 -12.76 -7.27 19.26
N ILE A 666 -12.38 -6.00 19.10
CA ILE A 666 -12.93 -5.08 18.10
C ILE A 666 -11.85 -4.80 17.07
N SER A 667 -12.17 -4.97 15.79
CA SER A 667 -11.25 -4.65 14.69
C SER A 667 -11.87 -3.57 13.80
N GLU A 668 -11.23 -2.39 13.81
CA GLU A 668 -11.60 -1.21 13.04
C GLU A 668 -10.43 -0.77 12.15
N PRO A 669 -10.02 -1.59 11.18
CA PRO A 669 -8.98 -1.18 10.25
C PRO A 669 -9.53 -0.15 9.25
N SER A 670 -8.62 0.48 8.48
CA SER A 670 -9.02 1.27 7.31
C SER A 670 -9.63 0.39 6.20
N ASN A 671 -9.91 0.95 5.02
CA ASN A 671 -10.61 0.24 3.95
C ASN A 671 -9.79 -0.89 3.32
N ILE A 672 -10.46 -1.95 2.92
CA ILE A 672 -9.87 -3.20 2.39
C ILE A 672 -9.06 -2.99 1.09
N TRP A 673 -9.38 -1.97 0.30
CA TRP A 673 -8.62 -1.67 -0.94
C TRP A 673 -7.21 -1.11 -0.70
N LEU A 674 -6.89 -0.70 0.53
CA LEU A 674 -5.55 -0.26 0.90
C LEU A 674 -4.62 -1.48 1.05
N ALA A 675 -3.39 -1.33 0.57
CA ALA A 675 -2.42 -2.41 0.60
C ALA A 675 -2.17 -2.91 2.03
N GLY A 676 -2.24 -4.23 2.21
CA GLY A 676 -2.00 -4.87 3.50
C GLY A 676 -3.20 -4.95 4.44
N ILE A 677 -4.23 -4.10 4.31
CA ILE A 677 -5.42 -4.12 5.18
C ILE A 677 -6.21 -5.43 5.01
N ALA A 678 -6.28 -5.98 3.81
CA ALA A 678 -6.95 -7.26 3.56
C ALA A 678 -6.41 -8.44 4.41
N ASN A 679 -5.22 -8.31 5.00
CA ASN A 679 -4.65 -9.29 5.93
C ASN A 679 -5.43 -9.38 7.25
N LEU A 680 -6.13 -8.31 7.65
CA LEU A 680 -7.04 -8.28 8.81
C LEU A 680 -8.45 -8.84 8.48
N PHE A 681 -8.63 -9.29 7.24
CA PHE A 681 -9.84 -9.96 6.76
C PHE A 681 -9.53 -11.38 6.24
N SER A 682 -8.44 -12.00 6.71
CA SER A 682 -8.06 -13.35 6.32
C SER A 682 -8.50 -14.40 7.34
N SER A 683 -8.77 -15.63 6.87
CA SER A 683 -9.07 -16.77 7.73
C SER A 683 -7.94 -17.06 8.73
N ASP A 684 -6.71 -16.70 8.35
CA ASP A 684 -5.53 -16.85 9.19
C ASP A 684 -5.54 -15.84 10.35
N PHE A 685 -5.91 -14.58 10.09
CA PHE A 685 -6.08 -13.57 11.13
C PHE A 685 -7.24 -13.93 12.08
N TYR A 686 -8.39 -14.30 11.54
CA TYR A 686 -9.53 -14.67 12.40
C TYR A 686 -9.25 -15.93 13.24
N ARG A 687 -8.41 -16.84 12.78
CA ARG A 687 -7.93 -17.97 13.61
C ARG A 687 -7.11 -17.49 14.80
N ILE A 688 -6.27 -16.45 14.61
CA ILE A 688 -5.51 -15.83 15.70
C ILE A 688 -6.49 -15.16 16.67
N CYS A 689 -7.45 -14.37 16.20
CA CYS A 689 -8.47 -13.75 17.06
C CYS A 689 -9.22 -14.81 17.88
N LYS A 690 -9.64 -15.91 17.24
CA LYS A 690 -10.31 -17.04 17.91
C LYS A 690 -9.49 -17.63 19.06
N GLN A 691 -8.17 -17.74 18.92
CA GLN A 691 -7.29 -18.28 19.98
C GLN A 691 -7.18 -17.34 21.18
N HIS A 692 -7.38 -16.02 20.97
CA HIS A 692 -7.29 -14.99 22.00
C HIS A 692 -8.67 -14.51 22.51
N LEU A 693 -9.74 -15.13 22.05
CA LEU A 693 -11.07 -14.88 22.55
C LEU A 693 -11.40 -15.82 23.73
N ASN A 694 -12.01 -15.27 24.78
CA ASN A 694 -12.57 -16.08 25.87
C ASN A 694 -13.75 -16.93 25.35
N PRO A 695 -14.11 -18.05 26.01
CA PRO A 695 -15.14 -18.96 25.49
C PRO A 695 -16.51 -18.31 25.25
N ASP A 696 -16.86 -17.29 26.02
CA ASP A 696 -18.11 -16.50 25.91
C ASP A 696 -17.90 -15.15 25.26
N GLY A 697 -16.72 -14.92 24.66
CA GLY A 697 -16.34 -13.65 24.09
C GLY A 697 -16.88 -13.41 22.67
N TYR A 698 -16.87 -12.15 22.29
CA TYR A 698 -17.30 -11.68 20.97
C TYR A 698 -16.16 -11.05 20.16
N MET A 699 -16.07 -11.44 18.89
CA MET A 699 -15.28 -10.73 17.88
C MET A 699 -16.21 -9.77 17.12
N CYS A 700 -15.89 -8.48 17.09
CA CYS A 700 -16.59 -7.49 16.30
C CYS A 700 -15.66 -6.94 15.22
N GLN A 701 -16.05 -7.12 13.95
CA GLN A 701 -15.29 -6.65 12.80
C GLN A 701 -16.10 -5.64 12.01
N TRP A 702 -15.56 -4.43 11.84
CA TRP A 702 -16.08 -3.45 10.90
C TRP A 702 -15.71 -3.81 9.47
N SER A 703 -16.61 -3.54 8.53
CA SER A 703 -16.33 -3.55 7.09
C SER A 703 -17.22 -2.56 6.35
N HIS A 704 -16.65 -1.86 5.39
CA HIS A 704 -17.44 -1.07 4.45
C HIS A 704 -18.10 -1.98 3.40
N ILE A 705 -19.19 -1.52 2.80
CA ILE A 705 -19.87 -2.16 1.66
C ILE A 705 -19.93 -1.25 0.41
N TYR A 706 -19.51 0.01 0.55
CA TYR A 706 -19.31 0.92 -0.58
C TYR A 706 -18.04 0.57 -1.35
N TYR A 707 -18.07 0.78 -2.65
CA TYR A 707 -16.96 0.43 -3.56
C TYR A 707 -16.54 -1.05 -3.48
N MET A 708 -17.47 -1.93 -3.16
CA MET A 708 -17.26 -3.38 -3.13
C MET A 708 -18.30 -4.10 -3.96
N SER A 709 -17.86 -5.14 -4.68
CA SER A 709 -18.78 -6.07 -5.31
C SER A 709 -19.49 -6.93 -4.29
N ILE A 710 -20.66 -7.48 -4.66
CA ILE A 710 -21.38 -8.40 -3.76
C ILE A 710 -20.58 -9.66 -3.46
N ASP A 711 -19.75 -10.13 -4.39
CA ASP A 711 -18.87 -11.28 -4.21
C ASP A 711 -17.75 -11.00 -3.22
N ASP A 712 -17.23 -9.75 -3.18
CA ASP A 712 -16.26 -9.32 -2.18
C ASP A 712 -16.90 -9.29 -0.79
N ILE A 713 -18.13 -8.76 -0.66
CA ILE A 713 -18.86 -8.76 0.61
C ILE A 713 -19.15 -10.18 1.09
N LYS A 714 -19.58 -11.07 0.20
CA LYS A 714 -19.74 -12.50 0.52
C LYS A 714 -18.43 -13.12 0.98
N THR A 715 -17.32 -12.76 0.33
CA THR A 715 -15.97 -13.24 0.71
C THR A 715 -15.57 -12.73 2.09
N VAL A 716 -15.83 -11.46 2.42
CA VAL A 716 -15.57 -10.88 3.75
C VAL A 716 -16.36 -11.62 4.83
N ILE A 717 -17.69 -11.68 4.68
CA ILE A 717 -18.57 -12.29 5.68
C ILE A 717 -18.33 -13.81 5.75
N GLY A 718 -18.14 -14.49 4.62
CA GLY A 718 -17.87 -15.92 4.55
C GLY A 718 -16.54 -16.29 5.20
N THR A 719 -15.51 -15.44 5.03
CA THR A 719 -14.21 -15.65 5.68
C THR A 719 -14.32 -15.48 7.20
N PHE A 720 -15.03 -14.45 7.65
CA PHE A 720 -15.29 -14.23 9.07
C PHE A 720 -16.04 -15.41 9.69
N ARG A 721 -17.13 -15.85 9.06
CA ARG A 721 -17.94 -16.99 9.49
C ARG A 721 -17.14 -18.30 9.54
N SER A 722 -16.15 -18.48 8.68
CA SER A 722 -15.31 -19.70 8.67
C SER A 722 -14.53 -19.90 9.98
N ALA A 723 -14.27 -18.83 10.72
CA ALA A 723 -13.62 -18.86 12.04
C ALA A 723 -14.63 -18.80 13.18
N PHE A 724 -15.70 -18.04 13.01
CA PHE A 724 -16.76 -17.82 14.01
C PHE A 724 -18.08 -18.37 13.47
N PRO A 725 -18.42 -19.63 13.79
CA PRO A 725 -19.60 -20.30 13.23
C PRO A 725 -20.91 -19.59 13.56
N HIS A 726 -20.97 -18.96 14.73
CA HIS A 726 -22.11 -18.18 15.18
C HIS A 726 -21.82 -16.69 14.83
N THR A 727 -22.30 -16.28 13.67
CA THR A 727 -22.07 -14.94 13.12
C THR A 727 -23.37 -14.24 12.84
N THR A 728 -23.50 -12.99 13.30
CA THR A 728 -24.56 -12.06 12.94
C THR A 728 -24.00 -10.84 12.25
N VAL A 729 -24.80 -10.20 11.42
CA VAL A 729 -24.42 -8.97 10.70
C VAL A 729 -25.38 -7.84 11.05
N TRP A 730 -24.80 -6.68 11.31
CA TRP A 730 -25.49 -5.48 11.73
C TRP A 730 -25.12 -4.30 10.82
N PHE A 731 -26.06 -3.43 10.48
CA PHE A 731 -25.78 -2.16 9.84
C PHE A 731 -25.47 -1.07 10.87
N SER A 732 -24.35 -0.36 10.71
CA SER A 732 -24.16 0.91 11.42
C SER A 732 -24.72 2.06 10.60
N THR A 733 -24.32 2.20 9.35
CA THR A 733 -24.80 3.21 8.40
C THR A 733 -25.19 2.56 7.08
N VAL A 734 -25.61 3.36 6.10
CA VAL A 734 -25.93 2.86 4.73
C VAL A 734 -24.72 2.25 4.00
N GLY A 735 -23.51 2.56 4.44
CA GLY A 735 -22.25 2.13 3.82
C GLY A 735 -21.43 1.14 4.64
N ASP A 736 -21.81 0.85 5.91
CA ASP A 736 -20.98 0.10 6.84
C ASP A 736 -21.75 -1.02 7.51
N ILE A 737 -21.04 -2.15 7.69
CA ILE A 737 -21.54 -3.29 8.47
C ILE A 737 -20.61 -3.64 9.62
N LEU A 738 -21.20 -4.18 10.67
CA LEU A 738 -20.53 -4.77 11.80
C LEU A 738 -20.84 -6.27 11.81
N MET A 739 -19.79 -7.10 11.79
CA MET A 739 -19.91 -8.55 11.93
C MET A 739 -19.61 -8.93 13.37
N ILE A 740 -20.54 -9.58 14.04
CA ILE A 740 -20.31 -10.09 15.38
C ILE A 740 -20.25 -11.61 15.31
N GLY A 741 -19.14 -12.16 15.79
CA GLY A 741 -18.86 -13.59 15.80
C GLY A 741 -18.65 -14.10 17.21
N SER A 742 -19.14 -15.29 17.49
CA SER A 742 -18.98 -16.01 18.74
C SER A 742 -18.58 -17.47 18.51
N LEU A 743 -18.00 -18.08 19.54
CA LEU A 743 -17.67 -19.51 19.57
C LEU A 743 -18.85 -20.35 20.08
N LYS A 744 -19.79 -19.71 20.77
CA LYS A 744 -21.03 -20.30 21.26
C LYS A 744 -22.21 -19.73 20.48
N GLU A 745 -23.33 -20.43 20.54
CA GLU A 745 -24.59 -20.02 19.94
C GLU A 745 -24.96 -18.59 20.38
N PHE A 746 -25.34 -17.77 19.40
CA PHE A 746 -25.64 -16.38 19.62
C PHE A 746 -27.00 -16.26 20.32
N ASN A 747 -27.00 -15.78 21.54
CA ASN A 747 -28.20 -15.62 22.35
C ASN A 747 -28.08 -14.35 23.20
N ILE A 748 -28.94 -13.36 22.99
CA ILE A 748 -28.90 -12.09 23.68
C ILE A 748 -29.80 -12.16 24.90
N ASP A 749 -29.26 -11.94 26.09
CA ASP A 749 -30.06 -11.72 27.29
C ASP A 749 -30.60 -10.30 27.28
N TYR A 750 -31.94 -10.17 27.16
CA TYR A 750 -32.60 -8.85 27.11
C TYR A 750 -32.43 -8.06 28.40
N LEU A 751 -32.45 -8.69 29.56
CA LEU A 751 -32.29 -7.99 30.83
C LEU A 751 -30.87 -7.41 30.96
N GLN A 752 -29.89 -8.16 30.52
CA GLN A 752 -28.51 -7.70 30.53
C GLN A 752 -28.28 -6.59 29.48
N LEU A 753 -28.82 -6.74 28.27
CA LEU A 753 -28.83 -5.69 27.25
C LEU A 753 -29.42 -4.39 27.79
N ALA A 754 -30.59 -4.48 28.43
CA ALA A 754 -31.25 -3.31 29.01
C ALA A 754 -30.44 -2.70 30.16
N LYS A 755 -29.81 -3.52 31.01
CA LYS A 755 -28.93 -3.07 32.09
C LYS A 755 -27.73 -2.29 31.51
N ASN A 756 -27.02 -2.88 30.54
CA ASN A 756 -25.87 -2.27 29.89
C ASN A 756 -26.22 -0.98 29.14
N TYR A 757 -27.38 -0.95 28.47
CA TYR A 757 -27.88 0.23 27.78
C TYR A 757 -28.16 1.39 28.75
N ASN A 758 -28.69 1.12 29.95
CA ASN A 758 -29.05 2.11 30.96
C ASN A 758 -27.87 2.64 31.77
N ILE A 759 -26.64 2.20 31.50
CA ILE A 759 -25.45 2.89 32.01
C ILE A 759 -25.47 4.31 31.45
N ARG A 760 -25.47 5.33 32.32
CA ARG A 760 -25.75 6.71 31.93
C ARG A 760 -24.92 7.20 30.71
N PRO A 761 -23.57 7.06 30.63
CA PRO A 761 -22.82 7.49 29.47
C PRO A 761 -23.16 6.70 28.19
N VAL A 762 -23.47 5.40 28.32
CA VAL A 762 -23.92 4.55 27.21
C VAL A 762 -25.27 5.02 26.68
N TRP A 763 -26.22 5.28 27.59
CA TRP A 763 -27.54 5.83 27.27
C TRP A 763 -27.40 7.17 26.53
N GLU A 764 -26.57 8.10 27.03
CA GLU A 764 -26.31 9.39 26.36
C GLU A 764 -25.77 9.23 24.92
N ASP A 765 -24.90 8.28 24.71
CA ASP A 765 -24.38 8.00 23.36
C ASP A 765 -25.46 7.36 22.47
N MET A 766 -26.26 6.43 23.00
CA MET A 766 -27.38 5.84 22.27
C MET A 766 -28.44 6.90 21.87
N GLN A 767 -28.72 7.87 22.76
CA GLN A 767 -29.62 8.99 22.42
C GLN A 767 -29.07 9.82 21.23
N LYS A 768 -27.75 10.09 21.17
CA LYS A 768 -27.13 10.78 20.03
C LYS A 768 -27.31 10.01 18.72
N LEU A 769 -27.37 8.68 18.79
CA LEU A 769 -27.64 7.80 17.65
C LEU A 769 -29.14 7.63 17.34
N ASN A 770 -30.03 8.31 18.07
CA ASN A 770 -31.50 8.13 18.00
C ASN A 770 -31.91 6.66 18.21
N ILE A 771 -31.17 5.93 19.03
CA ILE A 771 -31.51 4.61 19.54
C ILE A 771 -32.13 4.88 20.93
N LEU A 772 -33.46 5.17 20.97
CA LEU A 772 -34.13 5.77 22.11
C LEU A 772 -34.52 4.76 23.22
N GLU A 773 -34.48 3.47 22.89
CA GLU A 773 -34.69 2.37 23.87
C GLU A 773 -33.79 1.16 23.48
N PRO A 774 -33.54 0.21 24.40
CA PRO A 774 -32.64 -0.92 24.13
C PRO A 774 -32.97 -1.70 22.85
N LEU A 775 -34.26 -1.93 22.59
CA LEU A 775 -34.71 -2.70 21.43
C LEU A 775 -34.66 -1.89 20.11
N ALA A 776 -34.57 -0.56 20.15
CA ALA A 776 -34.34 0.24 18.95
C ALA A 776 -32.97 -0.06 18.32
N LEU A 777 -32.03 -0.69 19.06
CA LEU A 777 -30.79 -1.27 18.54
C LEU A 777 -31.05 -2.28 17.40
N LEU A 778 -32.22 -2.95 17.41
CA LEU A 778 -32.63 -3.89 16.36
C LEU A 778 -32.80 -3.23 14.97
N SER A 779 -32.89 -1.90 14.92
CA SER A 779 -32.79 -1.16 13.65
C SER A 779 -31.44 -1.35 12.94
N CYS A 780 -30.42 -1.81 13.67
CA CYS A 780 -29.09 -2.16 13.13
C CYS A 780 -29.03 -3.62 12.71
N TYR A 781 -29.90 -4.50 13.22
CA TYR A 781 -29.86 -5.93 12.97
C TYR A 781 -30.25 -6.27 11.54
N LEU A 782 -29.35 -6.97 10.84
CA LEU A 782 -29.50 -7.27 9.41
C LEU A 782 -29.70 -8.76 9.13
N MET A 783 -28.80 -9.60 9.60
CA MET A 783 -28.84 -11.04 9.35
C MET A 783 -28.47 -11.83 10.60
N ASP A 784 -29.26 -12.84 10.87
CA ASP A 784 -28.96 -13.90 11.84
C ASP A 784 -28.00 -14.95 11.24
N GLU A 785 -27.68 -16.00 12.03
CA GLU A 785 -26.81 -17.08 11.62
C GLU A 785 -27.30 -17.79 10.35
N ASP A 786 -28.62 -17.99 10.20
CA ASP A 786 -29.23 -18.63 9.02
C ASP A 786 -29.16 -17.72 7.80
N GLY A 787 -29.46 -16.42 7.97
CA GLY A 787 -29.32 -15.42 6.92
C GLY A 787 -27.89 -15.31 6.42
N VAL A 788 -26.92 -15.26 7.35
CA VAL A 788 -25.47 -15.25 7.03
C VAL A 788 -25.08 -16.54 6.30
N THR A 789 -25.56 -17.69 6.74
CA THR A 789 -25.28 -18.97 6.11
C THR A 789 -25.75 -19.02 4.66
N ARG A 790 -26.99 -18.59 4.42
CA ARG A 790 -27.58 -18.54 3.07
C ARG A 790 -26.89 -17.49 2.20
N PHE A 791 -26.59 -16.30 2.74
CA PHE A 791 -25.93 -15.22 2.02
C PHE A 791 -24.52 -15.60 1.56
N THR A 792 -23.76 -16.30 2.43
CA THR A 792 -22.37 -16.69 2.17
C THR A 792 -22.22 -18.05 1.47
N ALA A 793 -23.33 -18.66 1.03
CA ALA A 793 -23.27 -19.92 0.29
C ALA A 793 -22.42 -19.76 -0.99
N GLY A 794 -21.40 -20.63 -1.13
CA GLY A 794 -20.45 -20.60 -2.25
C GLY A 794 -19.42 -19.45 -2.21
N ALA A 795 -19.35 -18.70 -1.11
CA ALA A 795 -18.35 -17.65 -0.95
C ALA A 795 -16.91 -18.19 -0.94
N LYS A 796 -16.01 -17.46 -1.57
CA LYS A 796 -14.58 -17.73 -1.49
C LYS A 796 -14.06 -17.35 -0.11
N ILE A 797 -12.98 -18.00 0.31
CA ILE A 797 -12.31 -17.69 1.58
C ILE A 797 -11.03 -16.91 1.30
N ASN A 798 -10.94 -15.71 1.86
CA ASN A 798 -9.72 -14.91 1.83
C ASN A 798 -8.70 -15.48 2.83
N SER A 799 -7.47 -15.73 2.39
CA SER A 799 -6.41 -16.29 3.22
C SER A 799 -5.06 -15.65 2.90
N ASP A 800 -4.07 -15.81 3.76
CA ASP A 800 -2.72 -15.31 3.53
C ASP A 800 -2.10 -15.88 2.24
N ASN A 801 -2.44 -17.13 1.91
CA ASN A 801 -1.99 -17.78 0.68
C ASN A 801 -2.78 -17.33 -0.57
N HIS A 802 -4.07 -17.05 -0.42
CA HIS A 802 -4.95 -16.55 -1.47
C HIS A 802 -5.60 -15.24 -1.01
N PRO A 803 -4.91 -14.11 -1.16
CA PRO A 803 -5.38 -12.80 -0.69
C PRO A 803 -6.37 -12.19 -1.70
N ILE A 804 -7.54 -12.80 -1.85
CA ILE A 804 -8.54 -12.44 -2.86
C ILE A 804 -8.95 -10.98 -2.74
N LEU A 805 -9.30 -10.54 -1.53
CA LEU A 805 -9.80 -9.21 -1.27
C LEU A 805 -8.79 -8.09 -1.61
N GLU A 806 -7.51 -8.36 -1.41
CA GLU A 806 -6.44 -7.40 -1.73
C GLU A 806 -6.37 -7.06 -3.22
N PHE A 807 -6.78 -8.02 -4.07
CA PHE A 807 -6.74 -7.87 -5.52
C PHE A 807 -8.12 -7.67 -6.18
N SER A 808 -9.22 -7.99 -5.50
CA SER A 808 -10.56 -7.79 -6.05
C SER A 808 -11.16 -6.44 -5.68
N VAL A 809 -11.09 -6.05 -4.41
CA VAL A 809 -11.75 -4.83 -3.90
C VAL A 809 -11.25 -3.55 -4.59
N PRO A 810 -9.92 -3.35 -4.84
CA PRO A 810 -9.47 -2.15 -5.54
C PRO A 810 -10.07 -1.95 -6.94
N LYS A 811 -10.57 -3.02 -7.58
CA LYS A 811 -11.18 -2.93 -8.92
C LYS A 811 -12.53 -2.24 -8.92
N SER A 812 -13.17 -2.14 -7.76
CA SER A 812 -14.51 -1.55 -7.59
C SER A 812 -14.49 -0.14 -7.00
N ILE A 813 -13.31 0.43 -6.69
CA ILE A 813 -13.13 1.66 -5.91
C ILE A 813 -13.92 2.89 -6.39
N TYR A 814 -14.36 2.94 -7.65
CA TYR A 814 -15.12 4.08 -8.16
C TYR A 814 -16.55 3.71 -8.56
N THR A 815 -17.00 2.51 -8.20
CA THR A 815 -18.35 2.04 -8.48
C THR A 815 -19.09 1.88 -7.15
N ASP A 816 -19.93 2.85 -6.81
CA ASP A 816 -20.75 2.74 -5.60
C ASP A 816 -21.93 1.80 -5.82
N MET A 817 -21.81 0.60 -5.28
CA MET A 817 -22.83 -0.45 -5.29
C MET A 817 -23.56 -0.56 -3.93
N SER A 818 -23.32 0.34 -2.99
CA SER A 818 -23.90 0.27 -1.63
C SER A 818 -25.41 0.09 -1.61
N PRO A 819 -26.21 0.84 -2.40
CA PRO A 819 -27.65 0.68 -2.37
C PRO A 819 -28.10 -0.72 -2.83
N SER A 820 -27.49 -1.24 -3.89
CA SER A 820 -27.79 -2.57 -4.44
C SER A 820 -27.35 -3.68 -3.48
N ASN A 821 -26.14 -3.54 -2.91
CA ASN A 821 -25.58 -4.46 -1.95
C ASN A 821 -26.47 -4.55 -0.70
N ARG A 822 -26.85 -3.39 -0.14
CA ARG A 822 -27.75 -3.31 1.02
C ARG A 822 -29.10 -3.95 0.74
N LYS A 823 -29.74 -3.64 -0.39
CA LYS A 823 -31.02 -4.22 -0.78
C LYS A 823 -30.94 -5.74 -0.85
N LEU A 824 -29.87 -6.27 -1.47
CA LEU A 824 -29.68 -7.72 -1.56
C LEU A 824 -29.42 -8.33 -0.19
N MET A 825 -28.56 -7.73 0.64
CA MET A 825 -28.28 -8.24 1.99
C MET A 825 -29.55 -8.25 2.85
N SER A 826 -30.37 -7.21 2.79
CA SER A 826 -31.63 -7.12 3.53
C SER A 826 -32.64 -8.22 3.14
N SER A 827 -32.57 -8.78 1.93
CA SER A 827 -33.43 -9.90 1.51
C SER A 827 -33.11 -11.23 2.23
N PHE A 828 -31.98 -11.31 2.91
CA PHE A 828 -31.59 -12.48 3.70
C PHE A 828 -31.93 -12.34 5.19
N LYS A 829 -32.56 -11.24 5.60
CA LYS A 829 -33.08 -11.08 6.96
C LYS A 829 -34.18 -12.09 7.21
N THR A 830 -34.08 -12.88 8.28
CA THR A 830 -35.00 -13.99 8.59
C THR A 830 -36.09 -13.63 9.60
N GLY A 831 -35.79 -12.71 10.51
CA GLY A 831 -36.71 -12.26 11.55
C GLY A 831 -36.44 -10.81 11.96
N GLU A 832 -37.36 -10.24 12.73
CA GLU A 832 -37.15 -8.90 13.29
C GLU A 832 -36.24 -8.95 14.53
N PHE A 833 -36.14 -10.07 15.20
CA PHE A 833 -35.39 -10.27 16.43
C PHE A 833 -34.30 -11.32 16.25
N PRO A 834 -33.10 -11.12 16.80
CA PRO A 834 -32.15 -12.21 17.03
C PRO A 834 -32.71 -13.17 18.11
N LYS A 835 -32.05 -14.34 18.31
CA LYS A 835 -32.37 -15.21 19.44
C LYS A 835 -32.15 -14.46 20.75
N MET A 836 -33.18 -14.36 21.59
CA MET A 836 -33.14 -13.61 22.85
C MET A 836 -33.70 -14.48 24.00
N THR A 837 -33.06 -14.35 25.17
CA THR A 837 -33.59 -14.89 26.44
C THR A 837 -34.11 -13.77 27.32
N ASN A 838 -34.92 -14.10 28.34
CA ASN A 838 -35.57 -13.14 29.23
C ASN A 838 -36.37 -12.07 28.47
N PHE A 839 -36.95 -12.45 27.33
CA PHE A 839 -37.61 -11.59 26.38
C PHE A 839 -39.03 -12.07 26.05
N ASP A 840 -40.01 -11.20 26.25
CA ASP A 840 -41.41 -11.41 25.88
C ASP A 840 -41.72 -10.67 24.57
N GLU A 841 -41.56 -11.37 23.44
CA GLU A 841 -41.79 -10.82 22.11
C GLU A 841 -43.23 -10.31 21.95
N ALA A 842 -44.25 -11.04 22.43
CA ALA A 842 -45.64 -10.67 22.30
C ALA A 842 -45.95 -9.37 23.03
N ARG A 843 -45.42 -9.19 24.22
CA ARG A 843 -45.57 -7.99 25.03
C ARG A 843 -44.85 -6.78 24.36
N VAL A 844 -43.71 -7.00 23.76
CA VAL A 844 -42.97 -5.91 23.11
C VAL A 844 -43.63 -5.49 21.81
N THR A 845 -43.96 -6.44 20.94
CA THR A 845 -44.59 -6.17 19.65
C THR A 845 -46.00 -5.61 19.75
N SER A 846 -46.69 -5.72 20.89
CA SER A 846 -47.97 -5.08 21.16
C SER A 846 -47.88 -3.58 21.52
N ARG A 847 -46.67 -3.02 21.65
CA ARG A 847 -46.47 -1.60 21.98
C ARG A 847 -46.22 -0.77 20.73
N ALA A 848 -47.07 0.21 20.45
CA ALA A 848 -46.89 1.17 19.36
C ALA A 848 -45.54 1.92 19.48
N SER A 849 -45.15 2.28 20.72
CA SER A 849 -43.90 2.98 21.00
C SER A 849 -42.65 2.22 20.54
N PHE A 850 -42.63 0.89 20.63
CA PHE A 850 -41.53 0.07 20.14
C PHE A 850 -41.31 0.24 18.62
N TRP A 851 -42.42 0.10 17.87
CA TRP A 851 -42.34 0.26 16.40
C TRP A 851 -42.01 1.68 15.98
N TYR A 852 -42.50 2.66 16.73
CA TYR A 852 -42.14 4.07 16.54
C TYR A 852 -40.64 4.30 16.74
N HIS A 853 -40.03 3.83 17.81
CA HIS A 853 -38.59 3.99 18.05
C HIS A 853 -37.74 3.28 17.00
N LEU A 854 -38.16 2.12 16.49
CA LEU A 854 -37.55 1.50 15.34
C LEU A 854 -37.63 2.40 14.09
N GLY A 855 -38.82 2.97 13.82
CA GLY A 855 -39.02 3.88 12.71
C GLY A 855 -38.12 5.11 12.80
N VAL A 856 -38.03 5.73 13.98
CA VAL A 856 -37.12 6.86 14.25
C VAL A 856 -35.65 6.46 13.96
N ALA A 857 -35.19 5.32 14.48
CA ALA A 857 -33.82 4.89 14.27
C ALA A 857 -33.51 4.64 12.80
N TYR A 858 -34.43 4.07 12.02
CA TYR A 858 -34.26 3.92 10.57
C TYR A 858 -34.29 5.25 9.81
N TYR A 859 -35.15 6.20 10.23
CA TYR A 859 -35.22 7.54 9.63
C TYR A 859 -33.89 8.29 9.72
N TYR A 860 -33.24 8.26 10.89
CA TYR A 860 -31.95 8.92 11.12
C TYR A 860 -30.76 8.20 10.47
N LYS A 861 -30.92 6.94 10.09
CA LYS A 861 -29.96 6.20 9.24
C LYS A 861 -30.12 6.49 7.76
N ASP A 862 -30.98 7.46 7.38
CA ASP A 862 -31.33 7.76 5.99
C ASP A 862 -31.97 6.58 5.23
N MET A 863 -32.83 5.85 5.94
CA MET A 863 -33.58 4.71 5.43
C MET A 863 -35.12 4.96 5.54
N PRO A 864 -35.65 5.94 4.77
CA PRO A 864 -37.05 6.39 4.96
C PRO A 864 -38.08 5.31 4.59
N ILE A 865 -37.79 4.42 3.64
CA ILE A 865 -38.70 3.36 3.23
C ILE A 865 -38.89 2.34 4.36
N GLU A 866 -37.81 1.94 4.99
CA GLU A 866 -37.83 1.04 6.15
C GLU A 866 -38.51 1.71 7.34
N ALA A 867 -38.20 2.98 7.58
CA ALA A 867 -38.83 3.76 8.65
C ALA A 867 -40.34 3.84 8.50
N GLN A 868 -40.86 4.07 7.28
CA GLN A 868 -42.31 4.07 7.01
C GLN A 868 -42.99 2.75 7.39
N LYS A 869 -42.33 1.61 7.09
CA LYS A 869 -42.85 0.28 7.47
C LYS A 869 -43.15 0.20 8.96
N TYR A 870 -42.23 0.70 9.80
CA TYR A 870 -42.33 0.61 11.22
C TYR A 870 -43.28 1.67 11.80
N HIS A 871 -43.33 2.87 11.27
CA HIS A 871 -44.33 3.86 11.65
C HIS A 871 -45.77 3.40 11.33
N LYS A 872 -45.99 2.74 10.16
CA LYS A 872 -47.28 2.13 9.82
C LYS A 872 -47.67 1.02 10.80
N LYS A 873 -46.72 0.14 11.18
CA LYS A 873 -46.96 -0.89 12.19
C LYS A 873 -47.37 -0.28 13.54
N ALA A 874 -46.75 0.81 13.97
CA ALA A 874 -47.11 1.50 15.18
C ALA A 874 -48.56 2.04 15.12
N ILE A 875 -48.98 2.61 13.99
CA ILE A 875 -50.32 3.10 13.74
C ILE A 875 -51.35 1.96 13.70
N GLU A 876 -50.98 0.80 13.11
CA GLU A 876 -51.82 -0.40 13.09
C GLU A 876 -52.12 -0.94 14.51
N ILE A 877 -51.19 -0.78 15.47
CA ILE A 877 -51.36 -1.20 16.86
C ILE A 877 -52.13 -0.19 17.67
N ASP A 878 -51.88 1.10 17.44
CA ASP A 878 -52.57 2.20 18.12
C ASP A 878 -52.81 3.34 17.11
N GLU A 879 -54.04 3.39 16.61
CA GLU A 879 -54.48 4.43 15.66
C GLU A 879 -54.43 5.85 16.25
N SER A 880 -54.36 5.96 17.56
CA SER A 880 -54.24 7.26 18.25
C SER A 880 -52.81 7.69 18.52
N PHE A 881 -51.80 6.90 18.11
CA PHE A 881 -50.39 7.14 18.41
C PHE A 881 -49.80 8.23 17.49
N VAL A 882 -50.01 9.49 17.84
CA VAL A 882 -49.63 10.72 17.11
C VAL A 882 -48.15 10.73 16.64
N PRO A 883 -47.16 10.34 17.46
CA PRO A 883 -45.77 10.40 17.04
C PRO A 883 -45.47 9.62 15.75
N SER A 884 -46.19 8.50 15.49
CA SER A 884 -45.95 7.71 14.27
C SER A 884 -46.50 8.34 13.00
N TYR A 885 -47.59 9.11 13.08
CA TYR A 885 -48.08 9.90 11.95
C TYR A 885 -47.08 11.00 11.57
N ILE A 886 -46.49 11.67 12.57
CA ILE A 886 -45.44 12.66 12.34
C ILE A 886 -44.19 12.01 11.71
N GLY A 887 -43.73 10.89 12.30
CA GLY A 887 -42.59 10.15 11.76
C GLY A 887 -42.81 9.66 10.32
N LEU A 888 -44.04 9.17 10.01
CA LEU A 888 -44.41 8.78 8.65
C LEU A 888 -44.42 9.96 7.69
N ALA A 889 -44.92 11.13 8.14
CA ALA A 889 -44.89 12.34 7.34
C ALA A 889 -43.45 12.81 7.04
N LEU A 890 -42.54 12.78 8.02
CA LEU A 890 -41.12 13.10 7.82
C LEU A 890 -40.45 12.19 6.84
N CYS A 891 -40.77 10.89 6.85
CA CYS A 891 -40.28 9.93 5.87
C CYS A 891 -40.75 10.27 4.45
N LEU A 892 -42.05 10.60 4.31
CA LEU A 892 -42.65 10.95 3.03
C LEU A 892 -42.09 12.27 2.48
N LEU A 893 -41.72 13.22 3.34
CA LEU A 893 -41.05 14.45 2.92
C LEU A 893 -39.67 14.17 2.32
N LYS A 894 -38.88 13.24 2.90
CA LYS A 894 -37.60 12.81 2.29
C LYS A 894 -37.82 12.22 0.89
N GLU A 895 -38.94 11.56 0.65
CA GLU A 895 -39.30 10.99 -0.65
C GLU A 895 -40.01 12.00 -1.58
N LYS A 896 -40.14 13.27 -1.15
CA LYS A 896 -40.81 14.35 -1.88
C LYS A 896 -42.31 14.08 -2.15
N ASN A 897 -42.94 13.25 -1.34
CA ASN A 897 -44.37 12.98 -1.39
C ASN A 897 -45.14 13.93 -0.45
N LEU A 898 -45.30 15.18 -0.89
CA LEU A 898 -45.86 16.26 -0.06
C LEU A 898 -47.30 16.02 0.34
N ASP A 899 -48.15 15.53 -0.59
CA ASP A 899 -49.59 15.33 -0.34
C ASP A 899 -49.86 14.32 0.78
N MET A 900 -49.16 13.19 0.73
CA MET A 900 -49.25 12.16 1.76
C MET A 900 -48.64 12.60 3.08
N ALA A 901 -47.57 13.39 3.07
CA ALA A 901 -46.98 13.98 4.27
C ALA A 901 -47.97 14.92 4.97
N MET A 902 -48.58 15.84 4.23
CA MET A 902 -49.61 16.75 4.71
C MET A 902 -50.82 16.00 5.28
N ALA A 903 -51.29 14.95 4.60
CA ALA A 903 -52.40 14.14 5.07
C ALA A 903 -52.12 13.50 6.45
N ASN A 904 -50.93 12.96 6.63
CA ASN A 904 -50.51 12.37 7.89
C ASN A 904 -50.35 13.42 8.99
N LEU A 905 -49.80 14.62 8.72
CA LEU A 905 -49.70 15.70 9.70
C LEU A 905 -51.09 16.23 10.11
N LYS A 906 -52.01 16.41 9.15
CA LYS A 906 -53.41 16.78 9.43
C LYS A 906 -54.09 15.71 10.27
N LYS A 907 -53.84 14.42 10.00
CA LYS A 907 -54.36 13.34 10.84
C LYS A 907 -53.80 13.42 12.27
N ALA A 908 -52.47 13.63 12.42
CA ALA A 908 -51.84 13.85 13.71
C ALA A 908 -52.49 15.00 14.52
N ILE A 909 -52.73 16.15 13.87
CA ILE A 909 -53.43 17.29 14.51
C ILE A 909 -54.86 16.96 14.81
N SER A 910 -55.56 16.15 14.02
CA SER A 910 -56.95 15.76 14.32
C SER A 910 -57.05 14.85 15.55
N ILE A 911 -56.00 14.08 15.86
CA ILE A 911 -55.93 13.23 17.05
C ILE A 911 -55.48 14.05 18.26
N ASP A 912 -54.40 14.82 18.10
CA ASP A 912 -53.90 15.75 19.13
C ASP A 912 -53.75 17.16 18.56
N PRO A 913 -54.78 18.02 18.78
CA PRO A 913 -54.76 19.41 18.35
C PRO A 913 -53.66 20.27 19.00
N PHE A 914 -53.03 19.79 20.06
CA PHE A 914 -51.95 20.48 20.78
C PHE A 914 -50.55 20.02 20.38
N SER A 915 -50.43 19.14 19.41
CA SER A 915 -49.13 18.64 18.92
C SER A 915 -48.32 19.74 18.23
N ALA A 916 -47.42 20.37 18.98
CA ALA A 916 -46.56 21.44 18.49
C ALA A 916 -45.69 20.95 17.33
N GLU A 917 -45.20 19.71 17.38
CA GLU A 917 -44.36 19.12 16.34
C GLU A 917 -45.12 18.92 15.02
N ALA A 918 -46.37 18.46 15.08
CA ALA A 918 -47.21 18.30 13.88
C ALA A 918 -47.53 19.65 13.24
N HIS A 919 -47.85 20.66 14.04
CA HIS A 919 -48.05 22.01 13.58
C HIS A 919 -46.82 22.59 12.96
N TYR A 920 -45.63 22.44 13.58
CA TYR A 920 -44.37 22.94 13.05
C TYR A 920 -44.06 22.36 11.68
N ASN A 921 -44.12 21.01 11.55
CA ASN A 921 -43.81 20.32 10.31
C ASN A 921 -44.80 20.66 9.19
N LEU A 922 -46.08 20.82 9.51
CA LEU A 922 -47.07 21.27 8.53
C LEU A 922 -46.84 22.72 8.11
N GLY A 923 -46.44 23.60 9.04
CA GLY A 923 -46.01 24.96 8.75
C GLY A 923 -44.85 25.02 7.78
N GLN A 924 -43.87 24.16 7.95
CA GLN A 924 -42.73 24.07 7.01
C GLN A 924 -43.18 23.68 5.59
N ILE A 925 -44.11 22.74 5.45
CA ILE A 925 -44.64 22.36 4.14
C ILE A 925 -45.34 23.54 3.48
N TYR A 926 -46.16 24.26 4.23
CA TYR A 926 -46.86 25.43 3.70
C TYR A 926 -45.90 26.58 3.34
N GLU A 927 -44.83 26.76 4.12
CA GLU A 927 -43.75 27.70 3.80
C GLU A 927 -43.09 27.35 2.46
N ASP A 928 -42.71 26.06 2.25
CA ASP A 928 -42.12 25.57 1.01
C ASP A 928 -43.06 25.73 -0.19
N GLN A 929 -44.39 25.62 0.01
CA GLN A 929 -45.42 25.86 -0.99
C GLN A 929 -45.74 27.34 -1.17
N LYS A 930 -45.10 28.26 -0.44
CA LYS A 930 -45.34 29.70 -0.42
C LYS A 930 -46.76 30.12 0.06
N MET A 931 -47.39 29.26 0.84
CA MET A 931 -48.69 29.52 1.50
C MET A 931 -48.41 30.19 2.87
N ILE A 932 -48.04 31.46 2.82
CA ILE A 932 -47.46 32.17 3.97
C ILE A 932 -48.42 32.27 5.14
N ASP A 933 -49.73 32.54 4.91
CA ASP A 933 -50.71 32.68 5.95
C ASP A 933 -50.96 31.36 6.71
N ASP A 934 -51.03 30.25 5.99
CA ASP A 934 -51.15 28.93 6.57
C ASP A 934 -49.90 28.52 7.35
N ALA A 935 -48.70 28.81 6.80
CA ALA A 935 -47.43 28.56 7.46
C ALA A 935 -47.36 29.32 8.80
N LYS A 936 -47.76 30.61 8.81
CA LYS A 936 -47.79 31.47 9.98
C LYS A 936 -48.72 30.93 11.04
N LEU A 937 -49.99 30.57 10.68
CA LEU A 937 -50.96 30.00 11.58
C LEU A 937 -50.44 28.77 12.32
N HIS A 938 -49.76 27.89 11.56
CA HIS A 938 -49.20 26.66 12.12
C HIS A 938 -47.96 26.89 12.99
N TYR A 939 -47.10 27.83 12.65
CA TYR A 939 -45.96 28.19 13.51
C TYR A 939 -46.42 28.92 14.81
N GLU A 940 -47.44 29.75 14.73
CA GLU A 940 -48.05 30.38 15.93
C GLU A 940 -48.67 29.31 16.87
N SER A 941 -49.34 28.31 16.29
CA SER A 941 -49.86 27.18 17.05
C SER A 941 -48.72 26.36 17.72
N ALA A 942 -47.66 26.07 16.99
CA ALA A 942 -46.49 25.37 17.53
C ALA A 942 -45.84 26.17 18.70
N LEU A 943 -45.67 27.46 18.52
CA LEU A 943 -45.14 28.35 19.55
C LEU A 943 -46.06 28.37 20.82
N LYS A 944 -47.36 28.39 20.63
CA LYS A 944 -48.32 28.37 21.71
C LYS A 944 -48.28 27.08 22.51
N TYR A 945 -48.11 25.95 21.84
CA TYR A 945 -48.20 24.63 22.48
C TYR A 945 -46.86 24.09 23.01
N ASP A 946 -45.71 24.58 22.50
CA ASP A 946 -44.41 24.27 23.08
C ASP A 946 -43.53 25.52 23.25
N PRO A 947 -43.72 26.25 24.36
CA PRO A 947 -42.89 27.43 24.63
C PRO A 947 -41.40 27.15 24.84
N ARG A 948 -41.04 25.90 25.13
CA ARG A 948 -39.65 25.55 25.37
C ARG A 948 -38.78 25.66 24.11
N ASN A 949 -39.38 25.49 22.95
CA ASN A 949 -38.73 25.66 21.63
C ASN A 949 -39.04 27.03 21.00
N GLN A 950 -39.37 28.03 21.78
CA GLN A 950 -39.78 29.37 21.35
C GLN A 950 -38.82 29.99 20.33
N ALA A 951 -37.52 29.93 20.56
CA ALA A 951 -36.53 30.53 19.66
C ALA A 951 -36.59 29.92 18.25
N LYS A 952 -36.81 28.60 18.11
CA LYS A 952 -36.97 27.89 16.84
C LYS A 952 -38.20 28.41 16.06
N TYR A 953 -39.31 28.51 16.71
CA TYR A 953 -40.58 28.92 16.09
C TYR A 953 -40.61 30.41 15.76
N GLN A 954 -40.11 31.28 16.64
CA GLN A 954 -39.99 32.71 16.41
C GLN A 954 -39.06 33.05 15.27
N LYS A 955 -37.95 32.29 15.10
CA LYS A 955 -37.06 32.45 13.96
C LYS A 955 -37.83 32.23 12.66
N ARG A 956 -38.58 31.14 12.53
CA ARG A 956 -39.37 30.84 11.33
C ARG A 956 -40.44 31.94 11.08
N LEU A 957 -41.13 32.38 12.09
CA LEU A 957 -42.10 33.48 11.97
C LEU A 957 -41.44 34.80 11.50
N SER A 958 -40.25 35.11 11.98
CA SER A 958 -39.50 36.29 11.53
C SER A 958 -38.95 36.14 10.09
N ASP A 959 -38.58 34.93 9.67
CA ASP A 959 -38.14 34.67 8.32
C ASP A 959 -39.27 34.78 7.29
N LEU A 960 -40.53 34.45 7.67
CA LEU A 960 -41.73 34.65 6.85
C LEU A 960 -42.13 36.12 6.68
N GLN A 961 -41.65 37.02 7.52
CA GLN A 961 -41.93 38.44 7.43
C GLN A 961 -40.94 39.21 6.57
N ARG A 962 -39.86 38.58 6.19
CA ARG A 962 -38.84 39.10 5.28
C ARG A 962 -39.08 38.66 3.83
#